data_bd4af3d45916cd8068ade0b891175d25
#
_entry.id   bd4af3d45916cd8068ade0b891175d25
#
_cell.length_a   1.000
_cell.length_b   1.000
_cell.length_c   1.000
_cell.angle_alpha   90.00
_cell.angle_beta   90.00
_cell.angle_gamma   90.00
#
_symmetry.space_group_name_H-M   'P 1'
#
loop_
_entity.id
_entity.type
_entity.pdbx_description
1 polymer ?
#
loop_
_entity_poly.entity_id
_entity_poly.type
_entity_poly.pdbx_seq_one_letter_code
_entity_poly.pdbx_strand_id
1 'polypeptide(L)'
;MKLQFKHQKFQADAAKAVVDVFAGQPYLTPTYMMDRGTGIFQIGMNEEDDFTGWRNQPLVPELSKRMILEQIQEIQRIYQITPSQKLEGEGYNLTIEMETGVGKTYTYIKTMFELNKHYGWSKFIVVVPSIAIREGVYKSFEVTQEHFAEEYGKKIRFFIYNSAQLTEIDRFASDNSINVMIINSQAFNARGKDARRIYMKLDEFRSRRPIDIIAKTNPVLIIDEPQSVEGKQTKERLREFHPLLTLRYSATHKSDSIYNMIYRLDAMEAYNKRLVKKIAVKGIAESGSTATESYVYLQSINLSKADPTATIQFDYKGTSGIRKVTKTVSIGFNLYDQSNGMEEYHNNFVVKSIDGRDDSVEFLNGIKIYAGDVIGKVSEEQLRRIQIRETILSHIERERQLYYKGIKVLSLFFIDEVAHYKQYDETGESKNGIFADMFEEEYRDIVENLQMGIGEEAYFHYLNSISAESTHAGYFSIDKKGKMVNSKVGRRETTTDDVDAYDLIMKNKELLLDRDPKRSPVRFIFSHSALREGWDNPNVFQICTLKQSGSDVRKRQEVGRGLRLCVNQDGERQDANVLGNDVHNINILTVIASESYDSFAKGLQSEIAEAVADRPRAITVDLFVGKVIKDSSGHEQVIDKDIADAIMYDLIINRYIDKKGALTDKYYEEKANGTLQVAEEVADCAASVVEIIGSIYDPKTMQPENARSNNVELHVDEEKIAMPEFKALWSKINAKSVYIVDFDTDELVQKAIASLDAKLRVAKIFFKVESGVMEEIKSKEALESGAAFIKETSASYGSKITLCNSLTFSNASYVFRNYFILIHFV
;
A
#
# COMPACT_ATOMS: atom_id res chain seq x y z
N MET A 1 -14.41 -22.31 -1.53
CA MET A 1 -13.41 -22.23 -0.45
C MET A 1 -13.98 -21.35 0.64
N LYS A 2 -13.85 -21.69 1.93
CA LYS A 2 -14.31 -20.87 3.06
C LYS A 2 -13.07 -20.34 3.78
N LEU A 3 -12.98 -19.01 3.99
CA LEU A 3 -11.90 -18.42 4.74
C LEU A 3 -11.93 -18.86 6.19
N GLN A 4 -10.79 -19.28 6.73
CA GLN A 4 -10.64 -19.63 8.14
C GLN A 4 -10.16 -18.41 8.93
N PHE A 5 -10.92 -18.02 9.95
CA PHE A 5 -10.56 -16.94 10.86
C PHE A 5 -9.86 -17.52 12.09
N LYS A 6 -8.71 -16.95 12.44
CA LYS A 6 -7.94 -17.30 13.63
C LYS A 6 -7.88 -16.10 14.57
N HIS A 7 -7.88 -16.37 15.87
CA HIS A 7 -7.67 -15.32 16.87
C HIS A 7 -6.26 -14.77 16.77
N GLN A 8 -6.16 -13.47 16.57
CA GLN A 8 -4.90 -12.75 16.53
C GLN A 8 -4.75 -11.89 17.78
N LYS A 9 -3.59 -12.01 18.46
CA LYS A 9 -3.34 -11.29 19.71
C LYS A 9 -3.49 -9.78 19.53
N PHE A 10 -2.90 -9.20 18.50
CA PHE A 10 -2.96 -7.76 18.26
C PHE A 10 -4.38 -7.22 18.02
N GLN A 11 -5.29 -8.03 17.45
CA GLN A 11 -6.70 -7.66 17.28
C GLN A 11 -7.46 -7.75 18.62
N ALA A 12 -7.14 -8.75 19.44
CA ALA A 12 -7.68 -8.88 20.79
C ALA A 12 -7.18 -7.75 21.69
N ASP A 13 -5.90 -7.39 21.60
CA ASP A 13 -5.28 -6.29 22.35
C ASP A 13 -5.94 -4.94 21.98
N ALA A 14 -6.18 -4.67 20.69
CA ALA A 14 -6.87 -3.46 20.24
C ALA A 14 -8.32 -3.38 20.75
N ALA A 15 -9.07 -4.49 20.73
CA ALA A 15 -10.42 -4.55 21.27
C ALA A 15 -10.42 -4.39 22.80
N LYS A 16 -9.46 -5.03 23.49
CA LYS A 16 -9.27 -4.91 24.94
C LYS A 16 -8.94 -3.48 25.35
N ALA A 17 -8.06 -2.79 24.61
CA ALA A 17 -7.74 -1.39 24.89
C ALA A 17 -8.99 -0.49 24.92
N VAL A 18 -9.96 -0.72 24.00
CA VAL A 18 -11.23 0.02 24.01
C VAL A 18 -12.07 -0.33 25.25
N VAL A 19 -12.15 -1.61 25.61
CA VAL A 19 -12.91 -2.05 26.79
C VAL A 19 -12.30 -1.45 28.05
N ASP A 20 -10.99 -1.55 28.23
CA ASP A 20 -10.30 -1.11 29.45
C ASP A 20 -10.46 0.39 29.74
N VAL A 21 -10.71 1.24 28.71
CA VAL A 21 -11.03 2.68 28.91
C VAL A 21 -12.25 2.88 29.82
N PHE A 22 -13.18 1.93 29.81
CA PHE A 22 -14.43 2.03 30.56
C PHE A 22 -14.46 1.03 31.73
N ALA A 23 -13.31 0.59 32.22
CA ALA A 23 -13.21 -0.29 33.41
C ALA A 23 -13.93 0.35 34.60
N GLY A 24 -14.74 -0.43 35.30
CA GLY A 24 -15.64 0.07 36.33
C GLY A 24 -17.07 0.33 35.86
N GLN A 25 -17.34 0.38 34.55
CA GLN A 25 -18.71 0.32 34.04
C GLN A 25 -19.28 -1.08 34.28
N PRO A 26 -20.39 -1.23 35.06
CA PRO A 26 -20.99 -2.53 35.28
C PRO A 26 -21.69 -3.05 34.02
N TYR A 27 -21.84 -4.37 33.91
CA TYR A 27 -22.70 -4.94 32.89
C TYR A 27 -24.17 -4.54 33.18
N LEU A 28 -24.75 -3.79 32.27
CA LEU A 28 -26.13 -3.36 32.35
C LEU A 28 -26.84 -3.76 31.05
N THR A 29 -27.92 -4.53 31.16
CA THR A 29 -28.74 -4.84 29.99
C THR A 29 -29.33 -3.54 29.42
N PRO A 30 -29.43 -3.45 28.07
CA PRO A 30 -30.12 -2.32 27.46
C PRO A 30 -31.50 -2.10 28.07
N THR A 31 -31.88 -0.84 28.27
CA THR A 31 -33.18 -0.51 28.81
C THR A 31 -34.20 -0.38 27.71
N TYR A 32 -35.36 -1.00 27.87
CA TYR A 32 -36.50 -0.80 26.98
C TYR A 32 -37.28 0.43 27.40
N MET A 33 -37.41 1.39 26.53
CA MET A 33 -38.26 2.58 26.73
C MET A 33 -39.63 2.32 26.07
N MET A 34 -40.70 2.45 26.80
CA MET A 34 -42.06 2.35 26.26
C MET A 34 -42.62 3.74 25.96
N ASP A 35 -43.14 3.87 24.76
CA ASP A 35 -44.01 5.01 24.42
C ASP A 35 -45.26 4.91 25.28
N ARG A 36 -45.52 5.91 26.11
CA ARG A 36 -46.68 5.95 27.00
C ARG A 36 -47.99 6.33 26.26
N GLY A 37 -47.95 6.43 24.93
CA GLY A 37 -49.08 6.77 24.08
C GLY A 37 -49.66 8.15 24.40
N THR A 38 -49.97 8.90 23.41
CA THR A 38 -50.66 10.19 23.51
C THR A 38 -52.13 10.02 23.93
N GLY A 39 -52.35 9.39 25.07
CA GLY A 39 -53.62 9.31 25.70
C GLY A 39 -53.72 10.38 26.78
N ILE A 40 -54.31 11.56 26.41
CA ILE A 40 -54.65 12.68 27.28
C ILE A 40 -53.53 13.75 27.36
N PHE A 41 -53.79 14.86 26.72
CA PHE A 41 -53.08 16.13 26.86
C PHE A 41 -52.88 16.53 28.29
N GLN A 42 -51.61 16.37 28.81
CA GLN A 42 -51.12 17.18 29.90
C GLN A 42 -50.17 18.22 29.30
N ILE A 43 -50.63 19.48 29.36
CA ILE A 43 -49.86 20.66 29.01
C ILE A 43 -48.62 20.69 29.91
N GLY A 44 -47.44 20.43 29.37
CA GLY A 44 -46.15 20.55 30.10
C GLY A 44 -45.21 19.36 30.13
N MET A 45 -45.46 18.29 29.36
CA MET A 45 -44.50 17.20 29.18
C MET A 45 -43.62 17.46 27.96
N ASN A 46 -42.31 17.40 28.17
CA ASN A 46 -41.28 17.54 27.13
C ASN A 46 -41.49 16.52 26.02
N GLU A 47 -41.15 16.89 24.78
CA GLU A 47 -41.17 16.05 23.55
C GLU A 47 -40.25 14.79 23.65
N GLU A 48 -39.65 14.51 24.83
CA GLU A 48 -38.70 13.42 25.09
C GLU A 48 -39.31 12.02 25.23
N ASP A 49 -40.63 11.91 25.38
CA ASP A 49 -41.33 10.66 25.78
C ASP A 49 -41.82 9.77 24.62
N ASP A 50 -41.55 10.11 23.38
CA ASP A 50 -42.13 9.43 22.19
C ASP A 50 -41.22 8.31 21.61
N PHE A 51 -40.27 7.82 22.39
CA PHE A 51 -39.37 6.77 21.95
C PHE A 51 -39.74 5.40 22.54
N THR A 52 -40.11 4.47 21.69
CA THR A 52 -40.28 3.06 22.03
C THR A 52 -39.15 2.24 21.47
N GLY A 53 -38.33 1.66 22.31
CA GLY A 53 -37.21 0.84 21.86
C GLY A 53 -36.13 0.60 22.92
N TRP A 54 -35.06 -0.07 22.51
CA TRP A 54 -33.90 -0.39 23.34
C TRP A 54 -32.78 0.63 23.12
N ARG A 55 -32.15 1.06 24.22
CA ARG A 55 -30.99 1.96 24.17
C ARG A 55 -29.81 1.42 24.96
N ASN A 56 -28.61 1.80 24.57
CA ASN A 56 -27.42 1.54 25.36
C ASN A 56 -27.50 2.35 26.68
N GLN A 57 -27.11 1.71 27.75
CA GLN A 57 -27.00 2.38 29.05
C GLN A 57 -25.87 3.43 29.01
N PRO A 58 -26.10 4.63 29.56
CA PRO A 58 -25.06 5.63 29.70
C PRO A 58 -23.98 5.14 30.67
N LEU A 59 -22.85 5.82 30.68
CA LEU A 59 -21.82 5.59 31.70
C LEU A 59 -22.35 5.91 33.07
N VAL A 60 -21.96 5.09 34.05
CA VAL A 60 -22.36 5.33 35.44
C VAL A 60 -21.68 6.59 35.99
N PRO A 61 -22.36 7.37 36.89
CA PRO A 61 -21.82 8.63 37.40
C PRO A 61 -20.46 8.47 38.12
N GLU A 62 -20.18 7.30 38.65
CA GLU A 62 -18.92 6.95 39.33
C GLU A 62 -17.73 7.01 38.37
N LEU A 63 -17.94 6.71 37.12
CA LEU A 63 -16.93 6.88 36.04
C LEU A 63 -16.79 8.35 35.66
N SER A 64 -16.12 9.12 36.47
CA SER A 64 -15.85 10.54 36.17
C SER A 64 -14.95 10.69 34.94
N LYS A 65 -15.04 11.85 34.28
CA LYS A 65 -14.15 12.18 33.16
C LYS A 65 -12.66 12.09 33.53
N ARG A 66 -12.33 12.37 34.80
CA ARG A 66 -10.96 12.25 35.30
C ARG A 66 -10.50 10.80 35.34
N MET A 67 -11.33 9.90 35.87
CA MET A 67 -10.99 8.46 35.91
C MET A 67 -10.82 7.88 34.51
N ILE A 68 -11.71 8.24 33.60
CA ILE A 68 -11.57 7.80 32.18
C ILE A 68 -10.26 8.32 31.58
N LEU A 69 -9.86 9.56 31.87
CA LEU A 69 -8.57 10.08 31.39
C LEU A 69 -7.40 9.30 32.02
N GLU A 70 -7.44 9.00 33.31
CA GLU A 70 -6.42 8.21 34.00
C GLU A 70 -6.29 6.80 33.38
N GLN A 71 -7.42 6.15 33.06
CA GLN A 71 -7.46 4.85 32.38
C GLN A 71 -6.89 4.93 30.96
N ILE A 72 -7.24 5.97 30.19
CA ILE A 72 -6.64 6.22 28.87
C ILE A 72 -5.12 6.38 28.98
N GLN A 73 -4.64 7.16 29.95
CA GLN A 73 -3.20 7.36 30.16
C GLN A 73 -2.48 6.05 30.51
N GLU A 74 -3.09 5.19 31.31
CA GLU A 74 -2.53 3.89 31.64
C GLU A 74 -2.44 2.97 30.41
N ILE A 75 -3.51 2.90 29.62
CA ILE A 75 -3.54 2.14 28.36
C ILE A 75 -2.47 2.69 27.40
N GLN A 76 -2.34 4.01 27.30
CA GLN A 76 -1.32 4.66 26.46
C GLN A 76 0.10 4.27 26.89
N ARG A 77 0.39 4.17 28.20
CA ARG A 77 1.70 3.69 28.69
C ARG A 77 1.95 2.24 28.29
N ILE A 78 0.94 1.36 28.42
CA ILE A 78 1.03 -0.07 28.03
C ILE A 78 1.38 -0.21 26.56
N TYR A 79 0.73 0.59 25.68
CA TYR A 79 0.96 0.55 24.23
C TYR A 79 1.99 1.58 23.74
N GLN A 80 2.80 2.13 24.64
CA GLN A 80 3.92 3.04 24.35
C GLN A 80 3.52 4.31 23.57
N ILE A 81 2.28 4.75 23.75
CA ILE A 81 1.74 5.99 23.21
C ILE A 81 1.96 7.12 24.23
N THR A 82 2.26 8.32 23.76
CA THR A 82 2.40 9.49 24.63
C THR A 82 1.09 9.76 25.38
N PRO A 83 1.10 9.83 26.74
CA PRO A 83 -0.11 10.05 27.52
C PRO A 83 -0.81 11.36 27.19
N SER A 84 -2.12 11.30 26.98
CA SER A 84 -2.98 12.45 26.72
C SER A 84 -3.07 13.33 27.95
N GLN A 85 -3.02 14.66 27.78
CA GLN A 85 -3.15 15.61 28.90
C GLN A 85 -4.62 15.87 29.29
N LYS A 86 -5.56 15.65 28.36
CA LYS A 86 -7.00 15.90 28.53
C LYS A 86 -7.82 14.99 27.63
N LEU A 87 -9.11 14.88 27.93
CA LEU A 87 -10.07 14.31 26.98
C LEU A 87 -10.27 15.27 25.81
N GLU A 88 -10.13 14.77 24.59
CA GLU A 88 -10.18 15.57 23.38
C GLU A 88 -11.53 15.43 22.67
N GLY A 89 -12.04 16.55 22.14
CA GLY A 89 -13.34 16.62 21.48
C GLY A 89 -14.51 16.67 22.45
N GLU A 90 -15.72 16.58 21.93
CA GLU A 90 -16.96 16.48 22.71
C GLU A 90 -17.34 15.02 22.91
N GLY A 91 -17.71 14.64 24.14
CA GLY A 91 -17.98 13.26 24.51
C GLY A 91 -16.68 12.44 24.65
N TYR A 92 -16.79 11.12 24.48
CA TYR A 92 -15.66 10.20 24.56
C TYR A 92 -15.24 9.78 23.16
N ASN A 93 -14.08 10.26 22.75
CA ASN A 93 -13.52 10.03 21.44
C ASN A 93 -12.20 9.27 21.55
N LEU A 94 -12.10 8.10 20.92
CA LEU A 94 -10.92 7.25 20.99
C LEU A 94 -10.43 6.95 19.59
N THR A 95 -9.11 6.98 19.41
CA THR A 95 -8.44 6.67 18.16
C THR A 95 -7.72 5.33 18.28
N ILE A 96 -7.92 4.48 17.29
CA ILE A 96 -7.29 3.17 17.13
C ILE A 96 -6.60 3.17 15.77
N GLU A 97 -5.27 3.16 15.77
CA GLU A 97 -4.47 3.09 14.56
C GLU A 97 -4.13 1.64 14.25
N MET A 98 -4.49 1.20 13.04
CA MET A 98 -4.17 -0.14 12.55
C MET A 98 -3.85 -0.10 11.07
N GLU A 99 -2.71 -0.64 10.69
CA GLU A 99 -2.23 -0.65 9.29
C GLU A 99 -3.23 -1.34 8.35
N THR A 100 -3.15 -0.95 7.07
CA THR A 100 -3.96 -1.58 6.02
C THR A 100 -3.58 -3.07 5.88
N GLY A 101 -4.60 -3.92 5.75
CA GLY A 101 -4.38 -5.37 5.58
C GLY A 101 -4.29 -6.18 6.87
N VAL A 102 -4.18 -5.58 8.05
CA VAL A 102 -4.13 -6.31 9.34
C VAL A 102 -5.51 -6.70 9.87
N GLY A 103 -6.61 -6.23 9.26
CA GLY A 103 -7.97 -6.63 9.61
C GLY A 103 -8.70 -5.65 10.54
N LYS A 104 -8.64 -4.34 10.28
CA LYS A 104 -9.39 -3.28 11.00
C LYS A 104 -10.87 -3.64 11.19
N THR A 105 -11.55 -4.03 10.11
CA THR A 105 -12.98 -4.39 10.14
C THR A 105 -13.27 -5.54 11.09
N TYR A 106 -12.46 -6.60 11.07
CA TYR A 106 -12.57 -7.70 12.01
C TYR A 106 -12.39 -7.21 13.46
N THR A 107 -11.42 -6.32 13.69
CA THR A 107 -11.12 -5.79 15.02
C THR A 107 -12.27 -4.98 15.57
N TYR A 108 -12.89 -4.07 14.82
CA TYR A 108 -14.01 -3.33 15.37
C TYR A 108 -15.28 -4.18 15.52
N ILE A 109 -15.51 -5.21 14.70
CA ILE A 109 -16.57 -6.20 14.93
C ILE A 109 -16.31 -6.94 16.27
N LYS A 110 -15.08 -7.41 16.51
CA LYS A 110 -14.69 -8.00 17.79
C LYS A 110 -14.93 -7.03 18.96
N THR A 111 -14.55 -5.77 18.79
CA THR A 111 -14.77 -4.71 19.78
C THR A 111 -16.26 -4.55 20.15
N MET A 112 -17.17 -4.64 19.16
CA MET A 112 -18.62 -4.60 19.44
C MET A 112 -19.06 -5.77 20.34
N PHE A 113 -18.58 -6.98 20.07
CA PHE A 113 -18.86 -8.13 20.90
C PHE A 113 -18.27 -8.01 22.31
N GLU A 114 -17.03 -7.55 22.43
CA GLU A 114 -16.39 -7.33 23.73
C GLU A 114 -17.11 -6.24 24.54
N LEU A 115 -17.48 -5.12 23.95
CA LEU A 115 -18.28 -4.08 24.61
C LEU A 115 -19.65 -4.60 25.03
N ASN A 116 -20.30 -5.45 24.24
CA ASN A 116 -21.56 -6.08 24.62
C ASN A 116 -21.36 -7.08 25.77
N LYS A 117 -20.29 -7.86 25.74
CA LYS A 117 -19.97 -8.87 26.79
C LYS A 117 -19.68 -8.20 28.12
N HIS A 118 -18.93 -7.11 28.14
CA HIS A 118 -18.51 -6.44 29.38
C HIS A 118 -19.54 -5.43 29.89
N TYR A 119 -20.23 -4.69 29.01
CA TYR A 119 -21.07 -3.55 29.40
C TYR A 119 -22.54 -3.65 28.99
N GLY A 120 -22.88 -4.66 28.15
CA GLY A 120 -24.23 -4.88 27.65
C GLY A 120 -24.62 -3.97 26.48
N TRP A 121 -23.71 -3.12 25.97
CA TRP A 121 -24.02 -2.23 24.85
C TRP A 121 -24.32 -3.03 23.58
N SER A 122 -25.41 -2.67 22.90
CA SER A 122 -25.94 -3.46 21.78
C SER A 122 -26.27 -2.64 20.52
N LYS A 123 -26.20 -1.28 20.58
CA LYS A 123 -26.50 -0.40 19.46
C LYS A 123 -25.22 0.24 18.92
N PHE A 124 -24.91 -0.08 17.68
CA PHE A 124 -23.68 0.38 17.00
C PHE A 124 -23.99 0.98 15.64
N ILE A 125 -23.24 2.00 15.26
CA ILE A 125 -23.31 2.61 13.93
C ILE A 125 -21.90 2.63 13.33
N VAL A 126 -21.75 2.09 12.13
CA VAL A 126 -20.48 2.17 11.37
C VAL A 126 -20.65 3.21 10.28
N VAL A 127 -19.83 4.27 10.36
CA VAL A 127 -19.77 5.33 9.35
C VAL A 127 -18.58 5.11 8.45
N VAL A 128 -18.84 5.07 7.16
CA VAL A 128 -17.83 4.82 6.12
C VAL A 128 -17.80 5.94 5.07
N PRO A 129 -16.66 6.20 4.40
CA PRO A 129 -16.55 7.31 3.45
C PRO A 129 -17.25 7.06 2.11
N SER A 130 -17.33 5.81 1.66
CA SER A 130 -17.81 5.48 0.31
C SER A 130 -18.75 4.27 0.29
N ILE A 131 -19.50 4.13 -0.81
CA ILE A 131 -20.37 2.97 -1.06
C ILE A 131 -19.54 1.68 -1.10
N ALA A 132 -18.36 1.74 -1.68
CA ALA A 132 -17.46 0.61 -1.79
C ALA A 132 -17.04 0.04 -0.45
N ILE A 133 -16.56 0.91 0.46
CA ILE A 133 -16.20 0.50 1.82
C ILE A 133 -17.44 -0.03 2.54
N ARG A 134 -18.60 0.59 2.33
CA ARG A 134 -19.87 0.15 2.92
C ARG A 134 -20.19 -1.31 2.58
N GLU A 135 -20.14 -1.65 1.29
CA GLU A 135 -20.36 -3.03 0.83
C GLU A 135 -19.28 -4.00 1.34
N GLY A 136 -18.00 -3.55 1.38
CA GLY A 136 -16.89 -4.30 1.95
C GLY A 136 -17.08 -4.61 3.44
N VAL A 137 -17.53 -3.63 4.20
CA VAL A 137 -17.88 -3.77 5.62
C VAL A 137 -19.04 -4.73 5.79
N TYR A 138 -20.13 -4.55 5.03
CA TYR A 138 -21.28 -5.45 5.06
C TYR A 138 -20.85 -6.90 4.80
N LYS A 139 -20.04 -7.13 3.76
CA LYS A 139 -19.52 -8.46 3.45
C LYS A 139 -18.63 -9.02 4.56
N SER A 140 -17.86 -8.17 5.23
CA SER A 140 -17.04 -8.61 6.38
C SER A 140 -17.91 -9.11 7.53
N PHE A 141 -19.04 -8.46 7.81
CA PHE A 141 -20.01 -8.96 8.79
C PHE A 141 -20.58 -10.32 8.37
N GLU A 142 -20.95 -10.51 7.10
CA GLU A 142 -21.47 -11.78 6.59
C GLU A 142 -20.48 -12.94 6.79
N VAL A 143 -19.23 -12.75 6.34
CA VAL A 143 -18.24 -13.85 6.36
C VAL A 143 -17.72 -14.17 7.76
N THR A 144 -17.77 -13.20 8.70
CA THR A 144 -17.32 -13.40 10.09
C THR A 144 -18.44 -13.78 11.04
N GLN A 145 -19.70 -13.78 10.61
CA GLN A 145 -20.86 -13.96 11.48
C GLN A 145 -20.84 -15.30 12.23
N GLU A 146 -20.54 -16.41 11.54
CA GLU A 146 -20.47 -17.74 12.16
C GLU A 146 -19.30 -17.82 13.15
N HIS A 147 -18.12 -17.32 12.77
CA HIS A 147 -16.94 -17.31 13.61
C HIS A 147 -17.19 -16.60 14.96
N PHE A 148 -17.77 -15.40 14.93
CA PHE A 148 -18.09 -14.68 16.16
C PHE A 148 -19.29 -15.27 16.93
N ALA A 149 -20.25 -15.89 16.22
CA ALA A 149 -21.35 -16.57 16.87
C ALA A 149 -20.86 -17.79 17.68
N GLU A 150 -19.86 -18.51 17.18
CA GLU A 150 -19.20 -19.61 17.91
C GLU A 150 -18.42 -19.09 19.13
N GLU A 151 -17.67 -17.98 18.98
CA GLU A 151 -16.85 -17.42 20.05
C GLU A 151 -17.70 -16.82 21.19
N TYR A 152 -18.76 -16.06 20.86
CA TYR A 152 -19.53 -15.29 21.85
C TYR A 152 -20.90 -15.88 22.19
N GLY A 153 -21.35 -16.94 21.52
CA GLY A 153 -22.69 -17.51 21.69
C GLY A 153 -23.82 -16.57 21.29
N LYS A 154 -23.53 -15.51 20.54
CA LYS A 154 -24.48 -14.46 20.14
C LYS A 154 -24.35 -14.14 18.66
N LYS A 155 -25.46 -13.84 18.01
CA LYS A 155 -25.50 -13.35 16.63
C LYS A 155 -25.64 -11.84 16.61
N ILE A 156 -24.93 -11.20 15.68
CA ILE A 156 -25.04 -9.78 15.39
C ILE A 156 -26.02 -9.59 14.22
N ARG A 157 -26.88 -8.59 14.33
CA ARG A 157 -27.73 -8.12 13.21
C ARG A 157 -27.11 -6.89 12.62
N PHE A 158 -27.06 -6.81 11.32
CA PHE A 158 -26.50 -5.67 10.60
C PHE A 158 -27.28 -5.37 9.32
N PHE A 159 -27.37 -4.11 8.98
CA PHE A 159 -28.03 -3.64 7.76
C PHE A 159 -27.38 -2.38 7.24
N ILE A 160 -27.54 -2.13 5.93
CA ILE A 160 -27.13 -0.89 5.29
C ILE A 160 -28.26 0.11 5.39
N TYR A 161 -27.96 1.31 5.88
CA TYR A 161 -28.93 2.40 5.88
C TYR A 161 -29.42 2.70 4.46
N ASN A 162 -30.72 2.66 4.27
CA ASN A 162 -31.40 2.99 3.03
C ASN A 162 -32.59 3.91 3.33
N SER A 163 -32.58 5.11 2.75
CA SER A 163 -33.67 6.10 2.93
C SER A 163 -35.04 5.64 2.43
N ALA A 164 -35.07 4.60 1.60
CA ALA A 164 -36.32 3.98 1.13
C ALA A 164 -36.87 2.85 2.05
N GLN A 165 -36.04 2.37 3.01
CA GLN A 165 -36.38 1.24 3.88
C GLN A 165 -36.25 1.61 5.36
N LEU A 166 -37.08 2.55 5.83
CA LEU A 166 -37.02 3.09 7.19
C LEU A 166 -37.46 2.09 8.26
N THR A 167 -38.14 1.00 7.88
CA THR A 167 -38.54 -0.08 8.78
C THR A 167 -37.31 -0.75 9.46
N GLU A 168 -36.15 -0.74 8.82
CA GLU A 168 -34.92 -1.26 9.43
C GLU A 168 -34.44 -0.41 10.62
N ILE A 169 -34.74 0.90 10.62
CA ILE A 169 -34.43 1.79 11.76
C ILE A 169 -35.34 1.48 12.94
N ASP A 170 -36.64 1.23 12.68
CA ASP A 170 -37.54 0.80 13.74
C ASP A 170 -37.13 -0.55 14.32
N ARG A 171 -36.65 -1.49 13.49
CA ARG A 171 -36.08 -2.77 13.94
C ARG A 171 -34.81 -2.58 14.74
N PHE A 172 -33.92 -1.69 14.27
CA PHE A 172 -32.69 -1.34 14.99
C PHE A 172 -33.00 -0.83 16.41
N ALA A 173 -34.02 -0.01 16.57
CA ALA A 173 -34.44 0.50 17.88
C ALA A 173 -35.17 -0.56 18.72
N SER A 174 -36.03 -1.39 18.10
CA SER A 174 -36.94 -2.31 18.83
C SER A 174 -36.32 -3.66 19.19
N ASP A 175 -35.17 -4.03 18.67
CA ASP A 175 -34.52 -5.32 18.93
C ASP A 175 -33.45 -5.17 20.05
N ASN A 176 -33.42 -6.09 21.02
CA ASN A 176 -32.47 -6.08 22.12
C ASN A 176 -31.14 -6.77 21.80
N SER A 177 -31.01 -7.43 20.65
CA SER A 177 -29.77 -8.07 20.22
C SER A 177 -28.72 -7.04 19.82
N ILE A 178 -27.48 -7.50 19.55
CA ILE A 178 -26.46 -6.64 18.98
C ILE A 178 -26.90 -6.24 17.57
N ASN A 179 -27.10 -4.94 17.36
CA ASN A 179 -27.55 -4.37 16.09
C ASN A 179 -26.55 -3.34 15.57
N VAL A 180 -26.24 -3.40 14.28
CA VAL A 180 -25.32 -2.51 13.61
C VAL A 180 -25.98 -1.88 12.38
N MET A 181 -25.98 -0.56 12.33
CA MET A 181 -26.33 0.20 11.14
C MET A 181 -25.04 0.63 10.41
N ILE A 182 -24.91 0.29 9.14
CA ILE A 182 -23.80 0.70 8.30
C ILE A 182 -24.28 1.86 7.42
N ILE A 183 -23.63 3.02 7.53
CA ILE A 183 -24.04 4.23 6.83
C ILE A 183 -22.85 4.92 6.17
N ASN A 184 -22.98 5.35 4.92
CA ASN A 184 -21.97 6.17 4.28
C ASN A 184 -22.18 7.66 4.60
N SER A 185 -21.12 8.43 4.63
CA SER A 185 -21.14 9.86 4.98
C SER A 185 -22.02 10.70 4.05
N GLN A 186 -22.20 10.28 2.80
CA GLN A 186 -23.07 10.96 1.83
C GLN A 186 -24.54 10.91 2.22
N ALA A 187 -25.00 9.84 2.89
CA ALA A 187 -26.40 9.65 3.27
C ALA A 187 -26.93 10.75 4.22
N PHE A 188 -26.04 11.39 4.98
CA PHE A 188 -26.41 12.49 5.89
C PHE A 188 -25.79 13.86 5.54
N ASN A 189 -24.85 13.91 4.55
CA ASN A 189 -24.21 15.16 4.10
C ASN A 189 -24.74 15.71 2.78
N ALA A 190 -25.45 14.91 1.97
CA ALA A 190 -25.85 15.32 0.64
C ALA A 190 -26.87 16.46 0.62
N ARG A 191 -26.84 17.27 -0.46
CA ARG A 191 -27.70 18.45 -0.69
C ARG A 191 -28.84 18.10 -1.66
N GLY A 192 -29.85 17.34 -1.25
CA GLY A 192 -30.97 17.01 -2.11
C GLY A 192 -32.20 16.62 -1.30
N LYS A 193 -33.38 16.47 -1.93
CA LYS A 193 -34.61 16.06 -1.23
C LYS A 193 -34.44 14.65 -0.63
N ASP A 194 -33.89 13.69 -1.37
CA ASP A 194 -33.75 12.31 -0.90
C ASP A 194 -32.65 12.13 0.15
N ALA A 195 -31.59 12.93 0.08
CA ALA A 195 -30.50 12.92 1.05
C ALA A 195 -30.86 13.51 2.42
N ARG A 196 -31.97 14.27 2.48
CA ARG A 196 -32.46 14.87 3.74
C ARG A 196 -33.47 14.00 4.46
N ARG A 197 -33.87 12.85 3.91
CA ARG A 197 -34.91 12.00 4.51
C ARG A 197 -34.58 11.57 5.94
N ILE A 198 -33.29 11.40 6.29
CA ILE A 198 -32.89 11.10 7.67
C ILE A 198 -33.30 12.21 8.67
N TYR A 199 -33.40 13.46 8.20
CA TYR A 199 -33.75 14.64 9.03
C TYR A 199 -35.21 15.09 8.85
N MET A 200 -35.96 14.47 7.95
CA MET A 200 -37.34 14.87 7.66
C MET A 200 -38.33 14.10 8.55
N LYS A 201 -39.39 14.79 8.97
CA LYS A 201 -40.58 14.11 9.50
C LYS A 201 -41.29 13.43 8.35
N LEU A 202 -41.39 12.11 8.41
CA LEU A 202 -41.91 11.28 7.33
C LEU A 202 -43.19 10.57 7.80
N ASP A 203 -44.29 10.70 7.03
CA ASP A 203 -45.58 10.09 7.37
C ASP A 203 -45.47 8.57 7.39
N GLU A 204 -44.70 7.98 6.45
CA GLU A 204 -44.38 6.55 6.43
C GLU A 204 -43.57 6.08 7.67
N PHE A 205 -43.00 7.01 8.42
CA PHE A 205 -42.24 6.77 9.67
C PHE A 205 -42.99 7.35 10.90
N ARG A 206 -44.35 7.37 10.87
CA ARG A 206 -45.21 7.88 11.92
C ARG A 206 -44.93 9.35 12.25
N SER A 207 -44.66 10.18 11.25
CA SER A 207 -44.35 11.61 11.38
C SER A 207 -43.12 11.90 12.27
N ARG A 208 -42.24 10.93 12.50
CA ARG A 208 -40.94 11.06 13.25
C ARG A 208 -39.81 11.31 12.27
N ARG A 209 -38.67 11.86 12.79
CA ARG A 209 -37.41 11.98 12.06
C ARG A 209 -36.56 10.75 12.34
N PRO A 210 -36.04 10.05 11.34
CA PRO A 210 -35.18 8.88 11.55
C PRO A 210 -33.99 9.15 12.46
N ILE A 211 -33.34 10.32 12.33
CA ILE A 211 -32.17 10.69 13.16
C ILE A 211 -32.50 10.74 14.66
N ASP A 212 -33.71 11.20 15.05
CA ASP A 212 -34.12 11.30 16.45
C ASP A 212 -34.27 9.91 17.09
N ILE A 213 -34.85 8.96 16.33
CA ILE A 213 -34.97 7.57 16.77
C ILE A 213 -33.58 6.93 16.94
N ILE A 214 -32.68 7.14 16.00
CA ILE A 214 -31.30 6.64 16.06
C ILE A 214 -30.58 7.25 17.28
N ALA A 215 -30.65 8.57 17.47
CA ALA A 215 -30.02 9.27 18.58
C ALA A 215 -30.49 8.79 19.94
N LYS A 216 -31.81 8.50 20.08
CA LYS A 216 -32.41 7.98 21.33
C LYS A 216 -31.94 6.56 21.70
N THR A 217 -31.36 5.81 20.77
CA THR A 217 -30.74 4.51 21.09
C THR A 217 -29.38 4.63 21.79
N ASN A 218 -28.84 5.84 21.94
CA ASN A 218 -27.53 6.13 22.56
C ASN A 218 -26.41 5.25 21.93
N PRO A 219 -26.19 5.31 20.61
CA PRO A 219 -25.37 4.37 19.91
C PRO A 219 -23.87 4.56 20.17
N VAL A 220 -23.09 3.48 20.04
CA VAL A 220 -21.64 3.56 19.88
C VAL A 220 -21.33 3.84 18.42
N LEU A 221 -20.65 4.93 18.12
CA LEU A 221 -20.28 5.34 16.77
C LEU A 221 -18.90 4.83 16.41
N ILE A 222 -18.76 4.13 15.30
CA ILE A 222 -17.48 3.66 14.76
C ILE A 222 -17.27 4.34 13.40
N ILE A 223 -16.17 5.06 13.27
CA ILE A 223 -15.81 5.74 12.03
C ILE A 223 -14.64 4.99 11.39
N ASP A 224 -14.88 4.42 10.22
CA ASP A 224 -13.84 3.77 9.42
C ASP A 224 -13.26 4.80 8.44
N GLU A 225 -11.92 4.91 8.40
CA GLU A 225 -11.16 5.89 7.61
C GLU A 225 -11.60 7.36 7.87
N PRO A 226 -11.51 7.87 9.11
CA PRO A 226 -11.99 9.19 9.50
C PRO A 226 -11.41 10.34 8.67
N GLN A 227 -10.17 10.23 8.18
CA GLN A 227 -9.54 11.24 7.32
C GLN A 227 -10.30 11.49 6.00
N SER A 228 -11.08 10.51 5.54
CA SER A 228 -11.91 10.61 4.34
C SER A 228 -13.34 11.05 4.65
N VAL A 229 -13.78 10.93 5.90
CA VAL A 229 -15.14 11.24 6.37
C VAL A 229 -15.21 12.61 7.03
N GLU A 230 -14.26 12.95 7.89
CA GLU A 230 -14.35 14.07 8.83
C GLU A 230 -14.00 15.44 8.22
N GLY A 231 -14.84 15.96 7.33
CA GLY A 231 -14.89 17.38 7.01
C GLY A 231 -15.62 18.17 8.10
N LYS A 232 -15.43 19.50 8.17
CA LYS A 232 -16.03 20.38 9.19
C LYS A 232 -17.55 20.18 9.31
N GLN A 233 -18.25 20.14 8.19
CA GLN A 233 -19.70 19.94 8.16
C GLN A 233 -20.11 18.53 8.62
N THR A 234 -19.31 17.52 8.29
CA THR A 234 -19.59 16.13 8.68
C THR A 234 -19.42 15.94 10.19
N LYS A 235 -18.41 16.56 10.80
CA LYS A 235 -18.21 16.55 12.27
C LYS A 235 -19.43 17.09 13.00
N GLU A 236 -20.04 18.16 12.50
CA GLU A 236 -21.29 18.72 13.05
C GLU A 236 -22.46 17.72 12.93
N ARG A 237 -22.60 17.09 11.76
CA ARG A 237 -23.67 16.10 11.51
C ARG A 237 -23.51 14.82 12.33
N LEU A 238 -22.30 14.37 12.59
CA LEU A 238 -22.05 13.19 13.42
C LEU A 238 -22.48 13.40 14.88
N ARG A 239 -22.52 14.63 15.37
CA ARG A 239 -23.02 14.96 16.71
C ARG A 239 -24.53 14.76 16.82
N GLU A 240 -25.29 14.89 15.73
CA GLU A 240 -26.74 14.70 15.73
C GLU A 240 -27.14 13.22 15.99
N PHE A 241 -26.20 12.27 15.88
CA PHE A 241 -26.43 10.88 16.30
C PHE A 241 -26.38 10.69 17.82
N HIS A 242 -25.98 11.70 18.61
CA HIS A 242 -25.82 11.65 20.05
C HIS A 242 -25.09 10.40 20.55
N PRO A 243 -23.88 10.12 20.06
CA PRO A 243 -23.19 8.87 20.38
C PRO A 243 -22.77 8.81 21.85
N LEU A 244 -22.91 7.63 22.46
CA LEU A 244 -22.35 7.33 23.78
C LEU A 244 -20.84 7.52 23.80
N LEU A 245 -20.19 7.01 22.77
CA LEU A 245 -18.75 7.17 22.51
C LEU A 245 -18.50 7.03 21.01
N THR A 246 -17.35 7.54 20.55
CA THR A 246 -16.91 7.47 19.15
C THR A 246 -15.55 6.81 19.04
N LEU A 247 -15.46 5.75 18.28
CA LEU A 247 -14.24 5.01 17.97
C LEU A 247 -13.81 5.31 16.53
N ARG A 248 -12.55 5.68 16.32
CA ARG A 248 -11.97 5.98 15.01
C ARG A 248 -10.91 4.96 14.64
N TYR A 249 -11.16 4.21 13.58
CA TYR A 249 -10.25 3.19 13.06
C TYR A 249 -9.65 3.65 11.73
N SER A 250 -8.33 3.76 11.64
CA SER A 250 -7.63 4.05 10.40
C SER A 250 -6.20 3.51 10.42
N ALA A 251 -5.61 3.38 9.22
CA ALA A 251 -4.16 3.18 9.05
C ALA A 251 -3.40 4.51 9.06
N THR A 252 -4.09 5.62 8.79
CA THR A 252 -3.49 6.97 8.73
C THR A 252 -4.48 7.97 9.30
N HIS A 253 -4.06 8.70 10.31
CA HIS A 253 -4.84 9.78 10.88
C HIS A 253 -4.22 11.13 10.50
N LYS A 254 -5.06 12.14 10.25
CA LYS A 254 -4.57 13.52 10.20
C LYS A 254 -4.31 14.01 11.62
N SER A 255 -3.29 14.84 11.83
CA SER A 255 -2.93 15.34 13.13
C SER A 255 -4.08 16.05 13.86
N ASP A 256 -4.99 16.70 13.11
CA ASP A 256 -6.20 17.37 13.62
C ASP A 256 -7.39 16.43 13.86
N SER A 257 -7.22 15.14 13.64
CA SER A 257 -8.25 14.09 13.71
C SER A 257 -7.86 12.94 14.67
N ILE A 258 -6.80 13.10 15.43
CA ILE A 258 -6.37 12.17 16.48
C ILE A 258 -7.02 12.60 17.79
N TYR A 259 -7.82 11.71 18.40
CA TYR A 259 -8.50 11.94 19.67
C TYR A 259 -8.12 10.83 20.64
N ASN A 260 -7.38 11.14 21.71
CA ASN A 260 -6.99 10.18 22.74
C ASN A 260 -6.68 8.79 22.18
N MET A 261 -5.59 8.69 21.40
CA MET A 261 -5.18 7.42 20.79
C MET A 261 -4.87 6.38 21.89
N ILE A 262 -5.50 5.21 21.82
CA ILE A 262 -5.38 4.14 22.84
C ILE A 262 -4.69 2.89 22.31
N TYR A 263 -4.56 2.76 21.01
CA TYR A 263 -3.89 1.62 20.38
C TYR A 263 -3.24 2.05 19.09
N ARG A 264 -2.02 1.55 18.84
CA ARG A 264 -1.27 1.79 17.63
C ARG A 264 -0.68 0.49 17.10
N LEU A 265 -0.95 0.21 15.84
CA LEU A 265 -0.30 -0.80 15.02
C LEU A 265 -0.07 -0.17 13.64
N ASP A 266 0.93 0.69 13.54
CA ASP A 266 1.27 1.40 12.30
C ASP A 266 2.03 0.49 11.29
N ALA A 267 2.44 1.07 10.16
CA ALA A 267 3.13 0.34 9.09
C ALA A 267 4.41 -0.34 9.55
N MET A 268 5.21 0.33 10.40
CA MET A 268 6.47 -0.21 10.90
C MET A 268 6.24 -1.41 11.82
N GLU A 269 5.33 -1.26 12.76
CA GLU A 269 5.04 -2.32 13.72
C GLU A 269 4.39 -3.53 13.04
N ALA A 270 3.47 -3.28 12.10
CA ALA A 270 2.86 -4.35 11.30
C ALA A 270 3.90 -5.11 10.47
N TYR A 271 4.88 -4.40 9.89
CA TYR A 271 5.98 -5.01 9.16
C TYR A 271 6.92 -5.80 10.08
N ASN A 272 7.38 -5.20 11.18
CA ASN A 272 8.28 -5.83 12.14
C ASN A 272 7.67 -7.10 12.77
N LYS A 273 6.36 -7.07 13.03
CA LYS A 273 5.59 -8.24 13.53
C LYS A 273 5.20 -9.23 12.42
N ARG A 274 5.63 -9.01 11.18
CA ARG A 274 5.34 -9.85 10.00
C ARG A 274 3.84 -10.08 9.77
N LEU A 275 3.03 -9.06 9.99
CA LEU A 275 1.57 -9.11 9.84
C LEU A 275 1.10 -8.71 8.44
N VAL A 276 2.00 -8.13 7.65
CA VAL A 276 1.80 -7.69 6.28
C VAL A 276 2.87 -8.25 5.35
N LYS A 277 2.61 -8.23 4.03
CA LYS A 277 3.59 -8.64 3.02
C LYS A 277 4.79 -7.69 2.99
N LYS A 278 5.96 -8.26 2.68
CA LYS A 278 7.16 -7.50 2.29
C LYS A 278 6.93 -6.87 0.93
N ILE A 279 7.37 -5.62 0.76
CA ILE A 279 7.25 -4.90 -0.50
C ILE A 279 8.54 -5.06 -1.31
N ALA A 280 8.40 -5.46 -2.56
CA ALA A 280 9.47 -5.48 -3.54
C ALA A 280 9.06 -4.62 -4.75
N VAL A 281 10.00 -3.93 -5.38
CA VAL A 281 9.72 -3.00 -6.47
C VAL A 281 10.54 -3.37 -7.70
N LYS A 282 9.85 -3.49 -8.84
CA LYS A 282 10.45 -3.53 -10.17
C LYS A 282 10.26 -2.16 -10.82
N GLY A 283 11.26 -1.30 -10.74
CA GLY A 283 11.27 -0.01 -11.43
C GLY A 283 11.45 -0.18 -12.94
N ILE A 284 10.80 0.69 -13.71
CA ILE A 284 10.99 0.85 -15.14
C ILE A 284 11.25 2.32 -15.38
N ALA A 285 12.47 2.66 -15.77
CA ALA A 285 12.89 4.04 -15.94
C ALA A 285 13.33 4.29 -17.38
N GLU A 286 12.85 5.37 -17.96
CA GLU A 286 13.41 5.88 -19.19
C GLU A 286 14.76 6.55 -18.87
N SER A 287 15.84 5.95 -19.32
CA SER A 287 17.19 6.44 -19.09
C SER A 287 17.88 6.81 -20.41
N GLY A 288 18.96 7.58 -20.34
CA GLY A 288 19.75 7.97 -21.49
C GLY A 288 19.49 9.38 -22.00
N SER A 289 20.23 9.77 -23.04
CA SER A 289 20.15 11.10 -23.64
C SER A 289 19.18 11.13 -24.83
N THR A 290 18.73 12.32 -25.19
CA THR A 290 17.98 12.58 -26.42
C THR A 290 18.78 12.28 -27.71
N ALA A 291 20.06 11.96 -27.58
CA ALA A 291 20.97 11.72 -28.69
C ALA A 291 20.92 10.29 -29.27
N THR A 292 20.32 9.33 -28.55
CA THR A 292 20.20 7.95 -29.04
C THR A 292 18.76 7.65 -29.46
N GLU A 293 18.53 7.31 -30.70
CA GLU A 293 17.25 6.81 -31.23
C GLU A 293 17.07 5.30 -31.03
N SER A 294 18.16 4.60 -30.68
CA SER A 294 18.25 3.14 -30.57
C SER A 294 17.50 2.65 -29.35
N TYR A 295 16.39 1.94 -29.55
CA TYR A 295 15.62 1.34 -28.47
C TYR A 295 16.36 0.14 -27.88
N VAL A 296 16.67 0.16 -26.58
CA VAL A 296 17.13 -1.02 -25.83
C VAL A 296 16.47 -0.99 -24.45
N TYR A 297 15.91 -2.11 -24.05
CA TYR A 297 15.40 -2.34 -22.69
C TYR A 297 16.20 -3.47 -22.04
N LEU A 298 16.81 -3.22 -20.89
CA LEU A 298 17.48 -4.25 -20.08
C LEU A 298 16.49 -4.83 -19.07
N GLN A 299 16.02 -6.05 -19.33
CA GLN A 299 15.06 -6.73 -18.49
C GLN A 299 15.71 -7.28 -17.21
N SER A 300 16.81 -8.04 -17.34
CA SER A 300 17.48 -8.68 -16.20
C SER A 300 18.92 -9.05 -16.49
N ILE A 301 19.72 -9.21 -15.45
CA ILE A 301 21.02 -9.89 -15.49
C ILE A 301 20.82 -11.30 -14.94
N ASN A 302 21.31 -12.31 -15.65
CA ASN A 302 21.15 -13.71 -15.29
C ASN A 302 22.48 -14.24 -14.80
N LEU A 303 22.54 -14.65 -13.54
CA LEU A 303 23.73 -15.23 -12.91
C LEU A 303 23.66 -16.75 -12.96
N SER A 304 24.80 -17.38 -13.24
CA SER A 304 24.97 -18.84 -13.24
C SER A 304 26.39 -19.19 -12.81
N LYS A 305 26.75 -20.47 -12.92
CA LYS A 305 28.15 -20.90 -12.71
C LYS A 305 29.08 -20.47 -13.83
N ALA A 306 28.52 -20.08 -15.00
CA ALA A 306 29.25 -19.49 -16.13
C ALA A 306 29.24 -17.97 -16.04
N ASP A 307 29.85 -17.32 -17.04
CA ASP A 307 29.81 -15.86 -17.17
C ASP A 307 28.37 -15.32 -17.15
N PRO A 308 28.13 -14.16 -16.56
CA PRO A 308 26.80 -13.57 -16.51
C PRO A 308 26.26 -13.27 -17.90
N THR A 309 24.98 -13.47 -18.10
CA THR A 309 24.25 -13.08 -19.31
C THR A 309 23.20 -12.03 -18.99
N ALA A 310 22.76 -11.29 -19.99
CA ALA A 310 21.70 -10.30 -19.84
C ALA A 310 20.50 -10.64 -20.72
N THR A 311 19.30 -10.39 -20.26
CA THR A 311 18.09 -10.43 -21.09
C THR A 311 17.76 -9.02 -21.52
N ILE A 312 17.87 -8.76 -22.84
CA ILE A 312 17.59 -7.46 -23.44
C ILE A 312 16.46 -7.54 -24.48
N GLN A 313 15.71 -6.47 -24.62
CA GLN A 313 14.74 -6.28 -25.69
C GLN A 313 15.22 -5.14 -26.61
N PHE A 314 15.16 -5.37 -27.92
CA PHE A 314 15.60 -4.41 -28.93
C PHE A 314 14.76 -4.53 -30.21
N ASP A 315 14.86 -3.54 -31.09
CA ASP A 315 14.12 -3.54 -32.34
C ASP A 315 14.79 -4.46 -33.37
N TYR A 316 13.96 -5.23 -34.07
CA TYR A 316 14.38 -6.16 -35.14
C TYR A 316 13.64 -5.88 -36.43
N LYS A 317 14.37 -5.77 -37.55
CA LYS A 317 13.81 -5.56 -38.89
C LYS A 317 13.38 -6.88 -39.50
N GLY A 318 12.10 -7.21 -39.39
CA GLY A 318 11.51 -8.37 -40.06
C GLY A 318 11.04 -8.09 -41.49
N THR A 319 10.55 -9.12 -42.17
CA THR A 319 9.98 -9.01 -43.54
C THR A 319 8.68 -8.18 -43.57
N SER A 320 7.92 -8.15 -42.49
CA SER A 320 6.64 -7.43 -42.34
C SER A 320 6.74 -6.11 -41.58
N GLY A 321 7.95 -5.67 -41.22
CA GLY A 321 8.18 -4.43 -40.48
C GLY A 321 9.11 -4.59 -39.27
N ILE A 322 9.24 -3.52 -38.49
CA ILE A 322 10.06 -3.50 -37.31
C ILE A 322 9.22 -4.09 -36.13
N ARG A 323 9.80 -5.06 -35.45
CA ARG A 323 9.22 -5.66 -34.22
C ARG A 323 10.24 -5.70 -33.09
N LYS A 324 9.78 -5.77 -31.87
CA LYS A 324 10.64 -5.95 -30.71
C LYS A 324 10.91 -7.43 -30.47
N VAL A 325 12.17 -7.74 -30.19
CA VAL A 325 12.61 -9.11 -29.84
C VAL A 325 13.35 -9.09 -28.51
N THR A 326 13.05 -10.05 -27.65
CA THR A 326 13.75 -10.26 -26.38
C THR A 326 14.73 -11.40 -26.54
N LYS A 327 16.00 -11.19 -26.20
CA LYS A 327 17.05 -12.22 -26.28
C LYS A 327 17.94 -12.21 -25.02
N THR A 328 18.39 -13.41 -24.65
CA THR A 328 19.48 -13.56 -23.71
C THR A 328 20.80 -13.38 -24.47
N VAL A 329 21.64 -12.47 -23.98
CA VAL A 329 22.88 -12.05 -24.64
C VAL A 329 24.09 -12.22 -23.74
N SER A 330 25.24 -12.41 -24.34
CA SER A 330 26.54 -12.49 -23.66
C SER A 330 27.47 -11.38 -24.13
N ILE A 331 28.63 -11.28 -23.55
CA ILE A 331 29.68 -10.36 -23.99
C ILE A 331 30.01 -10.61 -25.45
N GLY A 332 30.18 -9.55 -26.23
CA GLY A 332 30.44 -9.58 -27.67
C GLY A 332 29.17 -9.63 -28.54
N PHE A 333 27.96 -9.70 -27.96
CA PHE A 333 26.74 -9.68 -28.75
C PHE A 333 26.56 -8.33 -29.43
N ASN A 334 26.43 -8.35 -30.76
CA ASN A 334 26.31 -7.15 -31.60
C ASN A 334 24.84 -6.91 -32.00
N LEU A 335 24.24 -5.81 -31.49
CA LEU A 335 22.85 -5.50 -31.79
C LEU A 335 22.61 -5.17 -33.27
N TYR A 336 23.58 -4.53 -33.97
CA TYR A 336 23.45 -4.24 -35.39
C TYR A 336 23.26 -5.51 -36.22
N ASP A 337 24.13 -6.49 -36.03
CA ASP A 337 24.07 -7.76 -36.77
C ASP A 337 22.79 -8.54 -36.41
N GLN A 338 22.41 -8.55 -35.15
CA GLN A 338 21.29 -9.31 -34.62
C GLN A 338 19.92 -8.64 -34.84
N SER A 339 19.89 -7.35 -35.18
CA SER A 339 18.68 -6.60 -35.51
C SER A 339 18.32 -6.68 -37.00
N ASN A 340 19.10 -7.44 -37.78
CA ASN A 340 19.03 -7.49 -39.23
C ASN A 340 19.44 -6.17 -39.88
N GLY A 341 20.53 -5.55 -39.37
CA GLY A 341 21.15 -4.35 -39.94
C GLY A 341 20.37 -3.06 -39.73
N MET A 342 19.79 -2.88 -38.56
CA MET A 342 19.16 -1.59 -38.22
C MET A 342 20.21 -0.54 -37.93
N GLU A 343 20.18 0.57 -38.68
CA GLU A 343 21.16 1.66 -38.63
C GLU A 343 21.27 2.31 -37.24
N GLU A 344 20.21 2.28 -36.47
CA GLU A 344 20.18 2.82 -35.13
C GLU A 344 21.20 2.12 -34.19
N TYR A 345 21.56 0.86 -34.47
CA TYR A 345 22.56 0.09 -33.70
C TYR A 345 23.96 0.09 -34.33
N HIS A 346 24.18 0.75 -35.46
CA HIS A 346 25.47 0.77 -36.14
C HIS A 346 26.59 1.36 -35.29
N ASN A 347 26.29 2.28 -34.36
CA ASN A 347 27.26 2.94 -33.50
C ASN A 347 27.72 2.07 -32.32
N ASN A 348 28.46 0.99 -32.59
CA ASN A 348 29.10 0.10 -31.63
C ASN A 348 28.18 -0.36 -30.45
N PHE A 349 26.92 -0.67 -30.76
CA PHE A 349 26.04 -1.36 -29.82
C PHE A 349 26.42 -2.83 -29.68
N VAL A 350 27.64 -3.08 -29.21
CA VAL A 350 28.19 -4.40 -28.93
C VAL A 350 28.33 -4.50 -27.41
N VAL A 351 27.84 -5.58 -26.82
CA VAL A 351 27.95 -5.81 -25.38
C VAL A 351 29.41 -5.94 -24.98
N LYS A 352 29.91 -4.97 -24.23
CA LYS A 352 31.31 -4.91 -23.74
C LYS A 352 31.48 -5.68 -22.45
N SER A 353 30.55 -5.45 -21.50
CA SER A 353 30.56 -6.11 -20.19
C SER A 353 29.16 -6.27 -19.64
N ILE A 354 28.97 -7.31 -18.84
CA ILE A 354 27.76 -7.60 -18.06
C ILE A 354 28.21 -7.73 -16.61
N ASP A 355 27.69 -6.86 -15.74
CA ASP A 355 28.07 -6.84 -14.32
C ASP A 355 26.85 -7.20 -13.44
N GLY A 356 26.94 -8.35 -12.77
CA GLY A 356 25.89 -8.82 -11.87
C GLY A 356 25.96 -8.24 -10.46
N ARG A 357 26.93 -7.35 -10.15
CA ARG A 357 27.03 -6.68 -8.84
C ARG A 357 26.15 -5.43 -8.79
N ASP A 358 26.09 -4.70 -9.91
CA ASP A 358 25.27 -3.50 -10.06
C ASP A 358 24.13 -3.68 -11.09
N ASP A 359 23.93 -4.91 -11.56
CA ASP A 359 22.87 -5.30 -12.51
C ASP A 359 22.88 -4.47 -13.81
N SER A 360 24.05 -4.33 -14.43
CA SER A 360 24.26 -3.46 -15.60
C SER A 360 24.86 -4.16 -16.81
N VAL A 361 24.61 -3.56 -17.96
CA VAL A 361 25.26 -3.86 -19.24
C VAL A 361 25.94 -2.60 -19.77
N GLU A 362 27.22 -2.70 -20.14
CA GLU A 362 27.95 -1.65 -20.83
C GLU A 362 28.19 -2.07 -22.29
N PHE A 363 27.94 -1.16 -23.23
CA PHE A 363 28.23 -1.34 -24.65
C PHE A 363 29.57 -0.69 -25.04
N LEU A 364 30.17 -1.11 -26.15
CA LEU A 364 31.44 -0.54 -26.62
C LEU A 364 31.34 0.96 -26.94
N ASN A 365 30.17 1.47 -27.26
CA ASN A 365 29.95 2.92 -27.47
C ASN A 365 29.94 3.71 -26.15
N GLY A 366 30.17 3.04 -25.00
CA GLY A 366 30.20 3.65 -23.67
C GLY A 366 28.84 3.87 -23.02
N ILE A 367 27.75 3.45 -23.65
CA ILE A 367 26.42 3.47 -23.02
C ILE A 367 26.38 2.37 -21.96
N LYS A 368 26.04 2.73 -20.74
CA LYS A 368 25.76 1.80 -19.63
C LYS A 368 24.31 1.90 -19.24
N ILE A 369 23.62 0.76 -19.15
CA ILE A 369 22.20 0.66 -18.74
C ILE A 369 22.09 -0.34 -17.59
N TYR A 370 21.12 -0.09 -16.70
CA TYR A 370 20.84 -0.92 -15.53
C TYR A 370 19.55 -1.72 -15.75
N ALA A 371 19.38 -2.82 -15.01
CA ALA A 371 18.17 -3.62 -15.10
C ALA A 371 16.92 -2.76 -14.79
N GLY A 372 15.98 -2.73 -15.72
CA GLY A 372 14.81 -1.86 -15.71
C GLY A 372 14.92 -0.59 -16.54
N ASP A 373 16.12 -0.26 -17.02
CA ASP A 373 16.33 0.92 -17.88
C ASP A 373 15.88 0.66 -19.31
N VAL A 374 15.22 1.68 -19.84
CA VAL A 374 14.84 1.78 -21.27
C VAL A 374 15.54 2.99 -21.87
N ILE A 375 16.27 2.80 -22.95
CA ILE A 375 16.92 3.87 -23.72
C ILE A 375 16.32 4.00 -25.12
N GLY A 376 16.57 5.14 -25.78
CA GLY A 376 16.12 5.42 -27.11
C GLY A 376 14.77 6.11 -27.20
N LYS A 377 14.12 6.02 -28.35
CA LYS A 377 12.81 6.64 -28.61
C LYS A 377 11.70 5.72 -28.09
N VAL A 378 11.17 6.00 -26.91
CA VAL A 378 10.13 5.19 -26.27
C VAL A 378 8.82 5.98 -26.27
N SER A 379 7.74 5.37 -26.75
CA SER A 379 6.39 5.93 -26.59
C SER A 379 5.80 5.53 -25.24
N GLU A 380 4.82 6.28 -24.77
CA GLU A 380 4.09 5.92 -23.56
C GLU A 380 3.42 4.53 -23.68
N GLU A 381 2.89 4.21 -24.85
CA GLU A 381 2.34 2.90 -25.16
C GLU A 381 3.35 1.76 -24.98
N GLN A 382 4.59 1.98 -25.42
CA GLN A 382 5.68 1.00 -25.23
C GLN A 382 6.04 0.80 -23.76
N LEU A 383 6.06 1.88 -22.97
CA LEU A 383 6.27 1.77 -21.51
C LEU A 383 5.15 0.95 -20.85
N ARG A 384 3.89 1.15 -21.27
CA ARG A 384 2.76 0.35 -20.77
C ARG A 384 2.90 -1.12 -21.14
N ARG A 385 3.33 -1.40 -22.35
CA ARG A 385 3.60 -2.78 -22.81
C ARG A 385 4.71 -3.44 -21.97
N ILE A 386 5.79 -2.73 -21.68
CA ILE A 386 6.85 -3.23 -20.79
C ILE A 386 6.30 -3.49 -19.38
N GLN A 387 5.50 -2.59 -18.81
CA GLN A 387 4.89 -2.78 -17.50
C GLN A 387 3.98 -4.02 -17.46
N ILE A 388 3.17 -4.24 -18.50
CA ILE A 388 2.31 -5.42 -18.64
C ILE A 388 3.17 -6.67 -18.69
N ARG A 389 4.20 -6.70 -19.56
CA ARG A 389 5.15 -7.83 -19.67
C ARG A 389 5.83 -8.16 -18.35
N GLU A 390 6.38 -7.18 -17.67
CA GLU A 390 7.04 -7.36 -16.37
C GLU A 390 6.09 -7.86 -15.28
N THR A 391 4.83 -7.45 -15.33
CA THR A 391 3.81 -7.95 -14.41
C THR A 391 3.52 -9.42 -14.66
N ILE A 392 3.39 -9.82 -15.93
CA ILE A 392 3.16 -11.22 -16.31
C ILE A 392 4.34 -12.09 -15.90
N LEU A 393 5.58 -11.65 -16.18
CA LEU A 393 6.80 -12.38 -15.80
C LEU A 393 6.87 -12.55 -14.28
N SER A 394 6.66 -11.48 -13.52
CA SER A 394 6.68 -11.52 -12.05
C SER A 394 5.57 -12.41 -11.48
N HIS A 395 4.40 -12.42 -12.15
CA HIS A 395 3.29 -13.29 -11.77
C HIS A 395 3.65 -14.77 -11.96
N ILE A 396 4.12 -15.14 -13.14
CA ILE A 396 4.47 -16.53 -13.49
C ILE A 396 5.59 -17.04 -12.58
N GLU A 397 6.61 -16.22 -12.33
CA GLU A 397 7.70 -16.54 -11.41
C GLU A 397 7.19 -16.83 -10.00
N ARG A 398 6.31 -15.95 -9.48
CA ARG A 398 5.72 -16.13 -8.15
C ARG A 398 4.74 -17.31 -8.10
N GLU A 399 3.90 -17.49 -9.11
CA GLU A 399 2.93 -18.58 -9.20
C GLU A 399 3.65 -19.95 -9.25
N ARG A 400 4.72 -20.05 -10.02
CA ARG A 400 5.58 -21.25 -10.11
C ARG A 400 6.10 -21.69 -8.74
N GLN A 401 6.56 -20.73 -7.92
CA GLN A 401 7.06 -20.99 -6.56
C GLN A 401 5.94 -21.40 -5.59
N LEU A 402 4.74 -20.81 -5.73
CA LEU A 402 3.63 -20.96 -4.79
C LEU A 402 2.63 -22.04 -5.18
N TYR A 403 2.65 -22.51 -6.42
CA TYR A 403 1.74 -23.52 -6.93
C TYR A 403 1.72 -24.79 -6.08
N TYR A 404 2.89 -25.34 -5.75
CA TYR A 404 3.03 -26.55 -4.94
C TYR A 404 2.75 -26.32 -3.45
N LYS A 405 2.66 -25.06 -3.01
CA LYS A 405 2.24 -24.69 -1.66
C LYS A 405 0.71 -24.50 -1.54
N GLY A 406 -0.03 -24.79 -2.61
CA GLY A 406 -1.49 -24.63 -2.61
C GLY A 406 -1.96 -23.18 -2.61
N ILE A 407 -1.13 -22.20 -3.01
CA ILE A 407 -1.46 -20.79 -2.99
C ILE A 407 -1.72 -20.32 -4.42
N LYS A 408 -2.89 -19.73 -4.69
CA LYS A 408 -3.21 -19.07 -5.95
C LYS A 408 -2.63 -17.66 -5.95
N VAL A 409 -2.01 -17.25 -7.04
CA VAL A 409 -1.45 -15.92 -7.25
C VAL A 409 -2.43 -15.06 -8.06
N LEU A 410 -2.61 -13.81 -7.66
CA LEU A 410 -3.38 -12.80 -8.38
C LEU A 410 -2.50 -11.57 -8.63
N SER A 411 -2.66 -10.96 -9.81
CA SER A 411 -2.05 -9.67 -10.17
C SER A 411 -3.11 -8.62 -10.45
N LEU A 412 -2.84 -7.39 -10.05
CA LEU A 412 -3.77 -6.27 -10.15
C LEU A 412 -3.19 -5.16 -11.02
N PHE A 413 -3.90 -4.79 -12.07
CA PHE A 413 -3.63 -3.63 -12.92
C PHE A 413 -4.60 -2.50 -12.60
N PHE A 414 -4.08 -1.32 -12.26
CA PHE A 414 -4.87 -0.10 -12.15
C PHE A 414 -4.77 0.70 -13.44
N ILE A 415 -5.91 0.99 -14.05
CA ILE A 415 -6.00 1.79 -15.27
C ILE A 415 -6.80 3.07 -15.02
N ASP A 416 -6.62 4.06 -15.87
CA ASP A 416 -7.28 5.37 -15.80
C ASP A 416 -8.61 5.43 -16.59
N GLU A 417 -8.71 4.69 -17.69
CA GLU A 417 -9.90 4.65 -18.53
C GLU A 417 -10.31 3.22 -18.87
N VAL A 418 -11.58 2.92 -18.68
CA VAL A 418 -12.14 1.59 -18.99
C VAL A 418 -12.02 1.27 -20.48
N ALA A 419 -12.08 2.29 -21.35
CA ALA A 419 -11.92 2.15 -22.81
C ALA A 419 -10.55 1.54 -23.21
N HIS A 420 -9.51 1.68 -22.39
CA HIS A 420 -8.21 1.04 -22.63
C HIS A 420 -8.26 -0.49 -22.42
N TYR A 421 -9.23 -0.98 -21.65
CA TYR A 421 -9.42 -2.42 -21.44
C TYR A 421 -10.57 -2.99 -22.26
N LYS A 422 -11.73 -2.31 -22.30
CA LYS A 422 -12.94 -2.78 -22.97
C LYS A 422 -13.62 -1.63 -23.72
N GLN A 423 -13.92 -1.84 -24.99
CA GLN A 423 -14.63 -0.90 -25.84
C GLN A 423 -15.94 -1.50 -26.34
N TYR A 424 -16.87 -0.67 -26.76
CA TYR A 424 -18.14 -1.07 -27.36
C TYR A 424 -18.34 -0.33 -28.67
N ASP A 425 -18.71 -1.06 -29.71
CA ASP A 425 -19.04 -0.48 -31.01
C ASP A 425 -20.45 0.15 -31.00
N GLU A 426 -20.85 0.69 -32.15
CA GLU A 426 -22.17 1.32 -32.34
C GLU A 426 -23.34 0.33 -32.14
N THR A 427 -23.13 -0.95 -32.39
CA THR A 427 -24.12 -2.03 -32.19
C THR A 427 -24.20 -2.48 -30.73
N GLY A 428 -23.23 -2.10 -29.91
CA GLY A 428 -23.13 -2.48 -28.51
C GLY A 428 -22.34 -3.78 -28.27
N GLU A 429 -21.73 -4.33 -29.32
CA GLU A 429 -20.82 -5.47 -29.16
C GLU A 429 -19.52 -5.03 -28.51
N SER A 430 -19.00 -5.87 -27.59
CA SER A 430 -17.77 -5.56 -26.87
C SER A 430 -16.53 -6.04 -27.63
N LYS A 431 -15.49 -5.23 -27.67
CA LYS A 431 -14.16 -5.57 -28.15
C LYS A 431 -13.09 -5.22 -27.11
N ASN A 432 -11.95 -5.83 -27.20
CA ASN A 432 -10.81 -5.49 -26.35
C ASN A 432 -10.39 -4.04 -26.57
N GLY A 433 -9.89 -3.41 -25.52
CA GLY A 433 -9.13 -2.18 -25.59
C GLY A 433 -7.63 -2.50 -25.69
N ILE A 434 -6.84 -1.48 -25.92
CA ILE A 434 -5.40 -1.59 -26.19
C ILE A 434 -4.62 -2.36 -25.09
N PHE A 435 -4.97 -2.21 -23.82
CA PHE A 435 -4.28 -2.91 -22.73
C PHE A 435 -4.65 -4.39 -22.66
N ALA A 436 -5.88 -4.76 -23.03
CA ALA A 436 -6.27 -6.16 -23.10
C ALA A 436 -5.56 -6.87 -24.25
N ASP A 437 -5.47 -6.23 -25.43
CA ASP A 437 -4.75 -6.76 -26.59
C ASP A 437 -3.25 -6.92 -26.27
N MET A 438 -2.61 -5.89 -25.70
CA MET A 438 -1.21 -5.96 -25.27
C MET A 438 -0.98 -7.10 -24.28
N PHE A 439 -1.87 -7.25 -23.31
CA PHE A 439 -1.78 -8.29 -22.29
C PHE A 439 -1.82 -9.68 -22.92
N GLU A 440 -2.78 -9.93 -23.81
CA GLU A 440 -2.94 -11.24 -24.45
C GLU A 440 -1.76 -11.59 -25.35
N GLU A 441 -1.22 -10.60 -26.09
CA GLU A 441 -0.03 -10.77 -26.93
C GLU A 441 1.21 -11.11 -26.09
N GLU A 442 1.49 -10.32 -25.04
CA GLU A 442 2.65 -10.52 -24.17
C GLU A 442 2.53 -11.84 -23.38
N TYR A 443 1.31 -12.17 -22.93
CA TYR A 443 1.07 -13.42 -22.21
C TYR A 443 1.35 -14.66 -23.07
N ARG A 444 0.88 -14.67 -24.33
CA ARG A 444 1.15 -15.76 -25.27
C ARG A 444 2.64 -15.88 -25.56
N ASP A 445 3.32 -14.76 -25.86
CA ASP A 445 4.77 -14.76 -26.10
C ASP A 445 5.56 -15.32 -24.91
N ILE A 446 5.21 -14.93 -23.69
CA ILE A 446 5.91 -15.40 -22.49
C ILE A 446 5.67 -16.89 -22.27
N VAL A 447 4.42 -17.36 -22.35
CA VAL A 447 4.06 -18.77 -22.07
C VAL A 447 4.65 -19.70 -23.11
N GLU A 448 4.64 -19.32 -24.38
CA GLU A 448 5.24 -20.10 -25.49
C GLU A 448 6.77 -20.26 -25.35
N ASN A 449 7.44 -19.27 -24.79
CA ASN A 449 8.89 -19.25 -24.58
C ASN A 449 9.33 -19.75 -23.21
N LEU A 450 8.39 -20.14 -22.33
CA LEU A 450 8.69 -20.56 -20.96
C LEU A 450 9.32 -21.94 -20.93
N GLN A 451 10.47 -22.07 -20.28
CA GLN A 451 11.15 -23.36 -20.14
C GLN A 451 10.67 -24.10 -18.89
N MET A 452 10.32 -25.37 -19.08
CA MET A 452 9.93 -26.26 -17.99
C MET A 452 11.16 -26.74 -17.21
N GLY A 453 11.13 -26.61 -15.89
CA GLY A 453 12.09 -27.22 -14.97
C GLY A 453 11.75 -28.68 -14.64
N ILE A 454 12.69 -29.37 -14.01
CA ILE A 454 12.46 -30.76 -13.55
C ILE A 454 11.43 -30.75 -12.41
N GLY A 455 10.37 -31.58 -12.54
CA GLY A 455 9.32 -31.71 -11.52
C GLY A 455 8.23 -30.65 -11.58
N GLU A 456 8.12 -29.91 -12.69
CA GLU A 456 7.14 -28.83 -12.87
C GLU A 456 5.99 -29.17 -13.83
N GLU A 457 5.84 -30.42 -14.18
CA GLU A 457 4.87 -30.87 -15.17
C GLU A 457 3.43 -30.52 -14.81
N ALA A 458 3.08 -30.62 -13.51
CA ALA A 458 1.75 -30.26 -13.02
C ALA A 458 1.45 -28.77 -13.13
N TYR A 459 2.44 -27.92 -12.87
CA TYR A 459 2.30 -26.48 -13.03
C TYR A 459 2.17 -26.09 -14.51
N PHE A 460 2.98 -26.67 -15.39
CA PHE A 460 2.90 -26.42 -16.84
C PHE A 460 1.57 -26.89 -17.43
N HIS A 461 1.05 -28.04 -16.97
CA HIS A 461 -0.28 -28.48 -17.37
C HIS A 461 -1.36 -27.48 -16.92
N TYR A 462 -1.29 -26.99 -15.69
CA TYR A 462 -2.18 -25.96 -15.17
C TYR A 462 -2.09 -24.69 -16.01
N LEU A 463 -0.90 -24.17 -16.25
CA LEU A 463 -0.65 -22.94 -17.02
C LEU A 463 -1.24 -23.03 -18.43
N ASN A 464 -0.98 -24.13 -19.15
CA ASN A 464 -1.46 -24.36 -20.51
C ASN A 464 -2.95 -24.71 -20.61
N SER A 465 -3.62 -25.01 -19.48
CA SER A 465 -5.06 -25.29 -19.45
C SER A 465 -5.93 -24.03 -19.49
N ILE A 466 -5.32 -22.84 -19.38
CA ILE A 466 -6.02 -21.55 -19.34
C ILE A 466 -5.56 -20.71 -20.54
N SER A 467 -6.50 -20.33 -21.41
CA SER A 467 -6.20 -19.43 -22.53
C SER A 467 -5.85 -18.01 -22.07
N ALA A 468 -5.13 -17.26 -22.90
CA ALA A 468 -4.77 -15.87 -22.60
C ALA A 468 -6.02 -15.02 -22.29
N GLU A 469 -7.08 -15.18 -23.07
CA GLU A 469 -8.35 -14.45 -22.96
C GLU A 469 -9.11 -14.77 -21.67
N SER A 470 -8.97 -16.00 -21.14
CA SER A 470 -9.66 -16.43 -19.94
C SER A 470 -8.92 -16.07 -18.66
N THR A 471 -7.60 -15.79 -18.76
CA THR A 471 -6.74 -15.60 -17.58
C THR A 471 -6.88 -14.21 -16.95
N HIS A 472 -7.51 -13.26 -17.66
CA HIS A 472 -7.72 -11.90 -17.14
C HIS A 472 -9.20 -11.50 -17.14
N ALA A 473 -9.55 -10.57 -16.25
CA ALA A 473 -10.89 -9.99 -16.19
C ALA A 473 -10.84 -8.51 -15.79
N GLY A 474 -11.79 -7.75 -16.30
CA GLY A 474 -11.99 -6.35 -15.93
C GLY A 474 -13.02 -6.21 -14.83
N TYR A 475 -12.71 -5.45 -13.80
CA TYR A 475 -13.61 -5.08 -12.73
C TYR A 475 -13.86 -3.57 -12.75
N PHE A 476 -15.00 -3.18 -13.33
CA PHE A 476 -15.39 -1.80 -13.60
C PHE A 476 -16.84 -1.56 -13.25
N SER A 477 -17.23 -0.31 -13.07
CA SER A 477 -18.65 0.08 -12.95
C SER A 477 -19.42 -0.35 -14.19
N ILE A 478 -20.68 -0.76 -14.02
CA ILE A 478 -21.56 -1.23 -15.09
C ILE A 478 -22.73 -0.26 -15.22
N ASP A 479 -23.05 0.17 -16.43
CA ASP A 479 -24.22 0.99 -16.70
C ASP A 479 -25.53 0.17 -16.73
N LYS A 480 -26.69 0.83 -16.83
CA LYS A 480 -28.01 0.18 -16.90
C LYS A 480 -28.19 -0.77 -18.10
N LYS A 481 -27.27 -0.72 -19.08
CA LYS A 481 -27.25 -1.59 -20.25
C LYS A 481 -26.25 -2.74 -20.11
N GLY A 482 -25.60 -2.89 -18.93
CA GLY A 482 -24.59 -3.90 -18.67
C GLY A 482 -23.22 -3.61 -19.26
N LYS A 483 -22.94 -2.38 -19.73
CA LYS A 483 -21.64 -1.99 -20.29
C LYS A 483 -20.70 -1.49 -19.19
N MET A 484 -19.44 -1.90 -19.24
CA MET A 484 -18.39 -1.39 -18.36
C MET A 484 -18.11 0.08 -18.67
N VAL A 485 -18.10 0.92 -17.65
CA VAL A 485 -17.91 2.37 -17.78
C VAL A 485 -16.95 2.90 -16.71
N ASN A 486 -16.39 4.08 -16.98
CA ASN A 486 -15.56 4.77 -15.98
C ASN A 486 -16.41 5.11 -14.76
N SER A 487 -15.90 4.81 -13.57
CA SER A 487 -16.54 5.24 -12.33
C SER A 487 -16.54 6.77 -12.28
N LYS A 488 -17.72 7.37 -12.19
CA LYS A 488 -17.86 8.82 -12.12
C LYS A 488 -17.43 9.30 -10.73
N VAL A 489 -16.26 9.88 -10.64
CA VAL A 489 -15.77 10.63 -9.46
C VAL A 489 -16.35 12.05 -9.54
N GLY A 490 -17.66 12.18 -9.45
CA GLY A 490 -18.34 13.46 -9.44
C GLY A 490 -18.95 13.73 -8.07
N ARG A 491 -18.69 14.89 -7.50
CA ARG A 491 -19.24 15.36 -6.22
C ARG A 491 -20.78 15.47 -6.18
N ARG A 492 -21.52 15.09 -7.23
CA ARG A 492 -22.95 15.41 -7.37
C ARG A 492 -23.90 14.30 -7.78
N GLU A 493 -23.45 13.11 -8.19
CA GLU A 493 -24.37 12.04 -8.61
C GLU A 493 -23.97 10.70 -7.97
N THR A 494 -24.76 10.27 -7.00
CA THR A 494 -24.86 8.88 -6.58
C THR A 494 -25.70 8.15 -7.64
N THR A 495 -25.06 7.51 -8.60
CA THR A 495 -25.76 6.63 -9.51
C THR A 495 -25.86 5.24 -8.91
N THR A 496 -27.02 4.64 -9.02
CA THR A 496 -27.31 3.21 -8.74
C THR A 496 -26.41 2.26 -9.53
N ASP A 497 -25.69 2.76 -10.50
CA ASP A 497 -24.84 2.00 -11.42
C ASP A 497 -23.54 1.49 -10.75
N ASP A 498 -23.07 2.14 -9.66
CA ASP A 498 -21.89 1.67 -8.90
C ASP A 498 -22.17 0.42 -8.04
N VAL A 499 -23.44 0.15 -7.70
CA VAL A 499 -23.81 -0.97 -6.83
C VAL A 499 -23.66 -2.31 -7.54
N ASP A 500 -24.03 -2.39 -8.83
CA ASP A 500 -24.03 -3.66 -9.58
C ASP A 500 -22.60 -4.17 -9.88
N ALA A 501 -21.64 -3.25 -10.15
CA ALA A 501 -20.24 -3.61 -10.33
C ALA A 501 -19.61 -4.14 -9.04
N TYR A 502 -19.94 -3.51 -7.91
CA TYR A 502 -19.51 -3.94 -6.59
C TYR A 502 -19.98 -5.33 -6.22
N ASP A 503 -21.25 -5.63 -6.53
CA ASP A 503 -21.85 -6.94 -6.27
C ASP A 503 -21.07 -8.07 -6.94
N LEU A 504 -20.61 -7.86 -8.18
CA LEU A 504 -19.84 -8.88 -8.91
C LEU A 504 -18.47 -9.14 -8.30
N ILE A 505 -17.73 -8.08 -7.92
CA ILE A 505 -16.40 -8.17 -7.31
C ILE A 505 -16.45 -8.80 -5.92
N MET A 506 -17.40 -8.35 -5.11
CA MET A 506 -17.47 -8.74 -3.70
C MET A 506 -18.10 -10.12 -3.51
N LYS A 507 -19.07 -10.51 -4.34
CA LYS A 507 -19.68 -11.85 -4.30
C LYS A 507 -18.73 -12.95 -4.72
N ASN A 508 -17.76 -12.65 -5.59
CA ASN A 508 -16.84 -13.66 -6.15
C ASN A 508 -15.42 -13.65 -5.54
N LYS A 509 -15.22 -12.94 -4.41
CA LYS A 509 -13.91 -12.85 -3.74
C LYS A 509 -13.33 -14.22 -3.39
N GLU A 510 -14.15 -15.13 -2.89
CA GLU A 510 -13.73 -16.49 -2.55
C GLU A 510 -13.52 -17.36 -3.80
N LEU A 511 -14.29 -17.13 -4.87
CA LEU A 511 -14.11 -17.82 -6.14
C LEU A 511 -12.75 -17.47 -6.76
N LEU A 512 -12.30 -16.22 -6.66
CA LEU A 512 -10.98 -15.81 -7.17
C LEU A 512 -9.82 -16.54 -6.48
N LEU A 513 -10.03 -17.10 -5.30
CA LEU A 513 -9.03 -17.88 -4.57
C LEU A 513 -9.06 -19.38 -4.95
N ASP A 514 -10.06 -19.84 -5.71
CA ASP A 514 -10.16 -21.22 -6.18
C ASP A 514 -9.07 -21.49 -7.23
N ARG A 515 -8.39 -22.63 -7.08
CA ARG A 515 -7.29 -23.04 -7.96
C ARG A 515 -7.73 -23.88 -9.15
N ASP A 516 -8.98 -24.35 -9.18
CA ASP A 516 -9.51 -25.08 -10.33
C ASP A 516 -9.63 -24.14 -11.54
N PRO A 517 -8.86 -24.39 -12.63
CA PRO A 517 -8.88 -23.52 -13.79
C PRO A 517 -10.22 -23.49 -14.53
N LYS A 518 -11.05 -24.51 -14.36
CA LYS A 518 -12.40 -24.57 -14.95
C LYS A 518 -13.39 -23.69 -14.19
N ARG A 519 -13.21 -23.53 -12.87
CA ARG A 519 -14.08 -22.73 -12.01
C ARG A 519 -13.60 -21.29 -11.88
N SER A 520 -12.30 -21.08 -11.85
CA SER A 520 -11.68 -19.78 -11.62
C SER A 520 -10.40 -19.60 -12.45
N PRO A 521 -10.51 -19.40 -13.77
CA PRO A 521 -9.36 -19.20 -14.65
C PRO A 521 -8.65 -17.86 -14.43
N VAL A 522 -9.35 -16.86 -13.88
CA VAL A 522 -8.84 -15.49 -13.71
C VAL A 522 -7.70 -15.44 -12.72
N ARG A 523 -6.58 -14.86 -13.16
CA ARG A 523 -5.35 -14.61 -12.39
C ARG A 523 -4.91 -13.15 -12.45
N PHE A 524 -5.31 -12.43 -13.49
CA PHE A 524 -4.99 -11.01 -13.70
C PHE A 524 -6.28 -10.18 -13.69
N ILE A 525 -6.24 -9.08 -12.97
CA ILE A 525 -7.42 -8.25 -12.72
C ILE A 525 -7.12 -6.83 -13.16
N PHE A 526 -7.90 -6.30 -14.09
CA PHE A 526 -7.86 -4.90 -14.48
C PHE A 526 -8.95 -4.14 -13.72
N SER A 527 -8.59 -3.04 -13.08
CA SER A 527 -9.52 -2.24 -12.28
C SER A 527 -9.33 -0.75 -12.53
N HIS A 528 -10.43 0.00 -12.53
CA HIS A 528 -10.34 1.45 -12.62
C HIS A 528 -9.77 2.04 -11.34
N SER A 529 -8.91 3.03 -11.49
CA SER A 529 -8.24 3.67 -10.34
C SER A 529 -9.19 4.35 -9.37
N ALA A 530 -10.41 4.68 -9.80
CA ALA A 530 -11.45 5.25 -8.94
C ALA A 530 -12.08 4.23 -7.97
N LEU A 531 -11.99 2.91 -8.26
CA LEU A 531 -12.38 1.84 -7.35
C LEU A 531 -11.33 1.64 -6.23
N ARG A 532 -10.76 2.74 -5.74
CA ARG A 532 -9.61 2.76 -4.81
C ARG A 532 -9.90 2.21 -3.43
N GLU A 533 -11.17 2.09 -3.06
CA GLU A 533 -11.57 1.76 -1.69
C GLU A 533 -12.45 0.51 -1.67
N GLY A 534 -12.31 -0.32 -0.64
CA GLY A 534 -13.21 -1.44 -0.36
C GLY A 534 -12.82 -2.79 -0.94
N TRP A 535 -11.97 -2.89 -1.99
CA TRP A 535 -11.52 -4.17 -2.53
C TRP A 535 -10.18 -4.57 -1.95
N ASP A 536 -10.12 -5.75 -1.37
CA ASP A 536 -8.91 -6.37 -0.84
C ASP A 536 -8.98 -7.89 -1.04
N ASN A 537 -7.97 -8.46 -1.65
CA ASN A 537 -7.82 -9.90 -1.76
C ASN A 537 -6.46 -10.30 -1.18
N PRO A 538 -6.40 -11.31 -0.28
CA PRO A 538 -5.15 -11.70 0.38
C PRO A 538 -4.10 -12.22 -0.61
N ASN A 539 -4.53 -12.77 -1.74
CA ASN A 539 -3.64 -13.42 -2.70
C ASN A 539 -3.19 -12.51 -3.85
N VAL A 540 -3.29 -11.18 -3.70
CA VAL A 540 -2.63 -10.23 -4.59
C VAL A 540 -1.13 -10.19 -4.28
N PHE A 541 -0.30 -10.53 -5.27
CA PHE A 541 1.16 -10.55 -5.16
C PHE A 541 1.84 -9.56 -6.09
N GLN A 542 1.16 -9.09 -7.14
CA GLN A 542 1.67 -8.06 -8.04
C GLN A 542 0.66 -6.92 -8.17
N ILE A 543 1.18 -5.69 -8.19
CA ILE A 543 0.41 -4.48 -8.48
C ILE A 543 1.15 -3.69 -9.56
N CYS A 544 0.44 -3.31 -10.60
CA CYS A 544 0.92 -2.46 -11.68
C CYS A 544 -0.06 -1.32 -11.93
N THR A 545 0.44 -0.09 -12.03
CA THR A 545 -0.38 1.09 -12.31
C THR A 545 -0.09 1.58 -13.72
N LEU A 546 -1.06 1.39 -14.62
CA LEU A 546 -1.02 1.80 -16.03
C LEU A 546 -1.72 3.15 -16.21
N LYS A 547 -1.18 4.21 -15.63
CA LYS A 547 -1.70 5.58 -15.72
C LYS A 547 -0.70 6.49 -16.40
N GLN A 548 -1.23 7.58 -16.99
CA GLN A 548 -0.37 8.65 -17.47
C GLN A 548 0.43 9.26 -16.31
N SER A 549 1.73 9.51 -16.57
CA SER A 549 2.62 10.15 -15.61
C SER A 549 2.07 11.52 -15.21
N GLY A 550 1.86 11.75 -13.91
CA GLY A 550 1.46 13.05 -13.36
C GLY A 550 0.25 13.07 -12.42
N SER A 551 -0.43 11.95 -12.16
CA SER A 551 -1.41 11.93 -11.08
C SER A 551 -0.70 11.59 -9.77
N ASP A 552 -0.66 12.54 -8.83
CA ASP A 552 -0.25 12.29 -7.43
C ASP A 552 -1.19 11.27 -6.77
N VAL A 553 -0.95 10.00 -7.03
CA VAL A 553 -1.59 8.92 -6.29
C VAL A 553 -0.68 8.55 -5.15
N ARG A 554 -1.20 8.59 -3.96
CA ARG A 554 -0.44 8.18 -2.77
C ARG A 554 -0.04 6.71 -2.91
N LYS A 555 1.25 6.47 -3.07
CA LYS A 555 1.85 5.14 -3.27
C LYS A 555 1.44 4.15 -2.18
N ARG A 556 1.38 4.61 -0.94
CA ARG A 556 0.95 3.81 0.20
C ARG A 556 -0.47 3.27 0.06
N GLN A 557 -1.41 4.03 -0.51
CA GLN A 557 -2.79 3.57 -0.72
C GLN A 557 -2.90 2.49 -1.79
N GLU A 558 -2.12 2.59 -2.87
CA GLU A 558 -2.11 1.55 -3.93
C GLU A 558 -1.47 0.26 -3.43
N VAL A 559 -0.31 0.36 -2.79
CA VAL A 559 0.42 -0.77 -2.20
C VAL A 559 -0.40 -1.45 -1.10
N GLY A 560 -1.11 -0.67 -0.28
CA GLY A 560 -1.92 -1.15 0.85
C GLY A 560 -2.93 -2.25 0.49
N ARG A 561 -3.40 -2.28 -0.78
CA ARG A 561 -4.36 -3.29 -1.27
C ARG A 561 -3.78 -4.69 -1.38
N GLY A 562 -2.48 -4.82 -1.57
CA GLY A 562 -1.78 -6.09 -1.67
C GLY A 562 -1.10 -6.55 -0.39
N LEU A 563 -1.13 -5.76 0.69
CA LEU A 563 -0.34 -6.03 1.91
C LEU A 563 -0.84 -7.21 2.75
N ARG A 564 -2.07 -7.68 2.56
CA ARG A 564 -2.59 -8.81 3.34
C ARG A 564 -1.76 -10.06 3.13
N LEU A 565 -1.48 -10.78 4.21
CA LEU A 565 -0.88 -12.11 4.12
C LEU A 565 -1.80 -13.07 3.36
N CYS A 566 -1.22 -13.87 2.48
CA CYS A 566 -1.96 -14.77 1.61
C CYS A 566 -2.62 -15.93 2.39
N VAL A 567 -3.55 -16.57 1.71
CA VAL A 567 -4.19 -17.82 2.18
C VAL A 567 -3.92 -18.95 1.18
N ASN A 568 -3.84 -20.17 1.69
CA ASN A 568 -3.75 -21.38 0.86
C ASN A 568 -5.15 -21.83 0.37
N GLN A 569 -5.18 -22.93 -0.36
CA GLN A 569 -6.42 -23.52 -0.91
C GLN A 569 -7.43 -23.97 0.17
N ASP A 570 -7.00 -24.17 1.42
CA ASP A 570 -7.84 -24.56 2.55
C ASP A 570 -8.41 -23.34 3.29
N GLY A 571 -8.08 -22.12 2.82
CA GLY A 571 -8.51 -20.87 3.43
C GLY A 571 -7.66 -20.45 4.64
N GLU A 572 -6.55 -21.14 4.89
CA GLU A 572 -5.67 -20.88 6.02
C GLU A 572 -4.69 -19.75 5.71
N ARG A 573 -4.63 -18.73 6.58
CA ARG A 573 -3.72 -17.62 6.50
C ARG A 573 -2.27 -18.08 6.71
N GLN A 574 -1.40 -17.67 5.81
CA GLN A 574 0.03 -18.00 5.81
C GLN A 574 0.82 -16.98 6.64
N ASP A 575 0.60 -17.01 7.95
CA ASP A 575 1.24 -16.14 8.95
C ASP A 575 2.43 -16.82 9.65
N ALA A 576 2.99 -16.15 10.67
CA ALA A 576 4.13 -16.65 11.42
C ALA A 576 3.86 -17.96 12.18
N ASN A 577 2.60 -18.26 12.52
CA ASN A 577 2.23 -19.52 13.17
C ASN A 577 2.34 -20.71 12.21
N VAL A 578 2.18 -20.47 10.90
CA VAL A 578 2.24 -21.50 9.85
C VAL A 578 3.64 -21.56 9.24
N LEU A 579 4.25 -20.40 8.97
CA LEU A 579 5.48 -20.28 8.18
C LEU A 579 6.72 -19.96 9.04
N GLY A 580 6.57 -19.64 10.32
CA GLY A 580 7.69 -19.25 11.18
C GLY A 580 8.44 -18.04 10.61
N ASN A 581 9.73 -18.22 10.31
CA ASN A 581 10.58 -17.17 9.74
C ASN A 581 10.34 -16.91 8.25
N ASP A 582 9.69 -17.84 7.53
CA ASP A 582 9.51 -17.76 6.07
C ASP A 582 8.33 -16.88 5.63
N VAL A 583 7.66 -16.19 6.56
CA VAL A 583 6.53 -15.30 6.23
C VAL A 583 6.87 -14.34 5.09
N HIS A 584 8.00 -13.63 5.18
CA HIS A 584 8.41 -12.65 4.18
C HIS A 584 9.08 -13.25 2.95
N ASN A 585 9.39 -14.55 2.93
CA ASN A 585 9.83 -15.28 1.73
C ASN A 585 8.62 -15.69 0.87
N ILE A 586 7.51 -16.01 1.52
CA ILE A 586 6.25 -16.40 0.85
C ILE A 586 5.40 -15.17 0.54
N ASN A 587 5.27 -14.25 1.48
CA ASN A 587 4.42 -13.08 1.39
C ASN A 587 5.22 -11.86 0.88
N ILE A 588 5.47 -11.80 -0.43
CA ILE A 588 6.09 -10.67 -1.11
C ILE A 588 5.06 -10.04 -2.05
N LEU A 589 4.88 -8.73 -1.92
CA LEU A 589 4.10 -7.92 -2.86
C LEU A 589 5.07 -7.20 -3.81
N THR A 590 5.03 -7.54 -5.08
CA THR A 590 5.85 -6.89 -6.12
C THR A 590 5.08 -5.76 -6.76
N VAL A 591 5.62 -4.55 -6.71
CA VAL A 591 5.07 -3.35 -7.37
C VAL A 591 5.86 -3.08 -8.65
N ILE A 592 5.17 -3.07 -9.78
CA ILE A 592 5.74 -2.70 -11.08
C ILE A 592 5.51 -1.20 -11.28
N ALA A 593 6.58 -0.41 -11.11
CA ALA A 593 6.53 1.05 -11.13
C ALA A 593 6.97 1.61 -12.49
N SER A 594 6.31 2.69 -12.94
CA SER A 594 6.70 3.47 -14.13
C SER A 594 7.78 4.52 -13.86
N GLU A 595 8.57 4.30 -12.85
CA GLU A 595 9.69 5.14 -12.40
C GLU A 595 10.81 4.24 -11.87
N SER A 596 12.00 4.81 -11.66
CA SER A 596 13.11 4.05 -11.12
C SER A 596 12.79 3.53 -9.70
N TYR A 597 13.46 2.44 -9.33
CA TYR A 597 13.38 1.90 -7.96
C TYR A 597 13.65 2.98 -6.91
N ASP A 598 14.71 3.77 -7.09
CA ASP A 598 15.12 4.80 -6.12
C ASP A 598 14.05 5.90 -5.96
N SER A 599 13.43 6.33 -7.06
CA SER A 599 12.35 7.32 -7.03
C SER A 599 11.13 6.78 -6.30
N PHE A 600 10.72 5.55 -6.61
CA PHE A 600 9.58 4.91 -5.96
C PHE A 600 9.83 4.68 -4.47
N ALA A 601 10.99 4.12 -4.11
CA ALA A 601 11.35 3.83 -2.73
C ALA A 601 11.41 5.11 -1.89
N LYS A 602 12.04 6.17 -2.41
CA LYS A 602 12.10 7.49 -1.74
C LYS A 602 10.71 8.09 -1.52
N GLY A 603 9.83 8.02 -2.54
CA GLY A 603 8.46 8.50 -2.41
C GLY A 603 7.66 7.73 -1.36
N LEU A 604 7.72 6.40 -1.38
CA LEU A 604 7.03 5.55 -0.39
C LEU A 604 7.57 5.78 1.02
N GLN A 605 8.89 5.87 1.19
CA GLN A 605 9.52 6.16 2.49
C GLN A 605 9.12 7.54 3.02
N SER A 606 8.99 8.56 2.15
CA SER A 606 8.51 9.88 2.55
C SER A 606 7.08 9.83 3.09
N GLU A 607 6.17 9.13 2.40
CA GLU A 607 4.78 8.96 2.85
C GLU A 607 4.69 8.17 4.18
N ILE A 608 5.55 7.18 4.37
CA ILE A 608 5.63 6.43 5.64
C ILE A 608 6.17 7.33 6.75
N ALA A 609 7.26 8.08 6.48
CA ALA A 609 7.86 9.00 7.45
C ALA A 609 6.88 10.09 7.93
N GLU A 610 6.01 10.58 7.04
CA GLU A 610 4.93 11.50 7.40
C GLU A 610 3.89 10.83 8.30
N ALA A 611 3.53 9.59 7.99
CA ALA A 611 2.53 8.85 8.77
C ALA A 611 3.00 8.49 10.18
N VAL A 612 4.32 8.31 10.38
CA VAL A 612 4.93 7.98 11.68
C VAL A 612 5.76 9.13 12.24
N ALA A 613 5.41 10.38 11.89
CA ALA A 613 6.19 11.57 12.23
C ALA A 613 6.34 11.81 13.75
N ASP A 614 5.44 11.29 14.55
CA ASP A 614 5.44 11.35 16.01
C ASP A 614 6.29 10.26 16.69
N ARG A 615 6.84 9.32 15.94
CA ARG A 615 7.78 8.33 16.50
C ARG A 615 9.16 8.94 16.77
N PRO A 616 9.81 8.55 17.88
CA PRO A 616 11.21 8.91 18.13
C PRO A 616 12.10 8.45 16.97
N ARG A 617 13.08 9.27 16.62
CA ARG A 617 14.03 8.99 15.52
C ARG A 617 15.40 8.53 16.01
N ALA A 618 15.61 8.51 17.32
CA ALA A 618 16.84 8.09 17.96
C ALA A 618 16.54 7.42 19.28
N ILE A 619 17.39 6.48 19.66
CA ILE A 619 17.35 5.85 20.97
C ILE A 619 17.97 6.82 21.97
N THR A 620 17.21 7.14 23.01
CA THR A 620 17.61 7.99 24.12
C THR A 620 17.18 7.33 25.44
N VAL A 621 17.73 7.75 26.56
CA VAL A 621 17.29 7.28 27.89
C VAL A 621 15.77 7.50 28.08
N ASP A 622 15.26 8.65 27.66
CA ASP A 622 13.85 9.01 27.75
C ASP A 622 12.92 8.05 26.96
N LEU A 623 13.44 7.34 25.99
CA LEU A 623 12.68 6.32 25.25
C LEU A 623 12.22 5.18 26.17
N PHE A 624 13.02 4.87 27.19
CA PHE A 624 12.80 3.73 28.09
C PHE A 624 12.09 4.14 29.38
N VAL A 625 12.41 5.31 29.94
CA VAL A 625 11.89 5.75 31.26
C VAL A 625 10.37 5.73 31.30
N GLY A 626 9.81 5.08 32.34
CA GLY A 626 8.37 4.96 32.58
C GLY A 626 7.66 3.95 31.68
N LYS A 627 8.38 3.22 30.81
CA LYS A 627 7.80 2.11 30.03
C LYS A 627 7.64 0.87 30.88
N VAL A 628 6.62 0.07 30.55
CA VAL A 628 6.36 -1.22 31.17
C VAL A 628 6.94 -2.32 30.31
N ILE A 629 7.79 -3.16 30.87
CA ILE A 629 8.31 -4.38 30.24
C ILE A 629 7.73 -5.61 30.93
N LYS A 630 7.62 -6.71 30.21
CA LYS A 630 7.06 -7.97 30.70
C LYS A 630 8.05 -9.10 30.50
N ASP A 631 8.17 -9.94 31.49
CA ASP A 631 8.91 -11.19 31.39
C ASP A 631 8.09 -12.28 30.67
N SER A 632 8.68 -13.45 30.47
CA SER A 632 8.02 -14.60 29.81
C SER A 632 6.83 -15.16 30.59
N SER A 633 6.70 -14.84 31.86
CA SER A 633 5.57 -15.24 32.75
C SER A 633 4.45 -14.20 32.78
N GLY A 634 4.67 -13.02 32.18
CA GLY A 634 3.73 -11.91 32.17
C GLY A 634 3.82 -10.97 33.36
N HIS A 635 4.85 -11.11 34.20
CA HIS A 635 5.11 -10.16 35.26
C HIS A 635 5.58 -8.82 34.69
N GLU A 636 5.00 -7.74 35.20
CA GLU A 636 5.24 -6.37 34.71
C GLU A 636 6.29 -5.65 35.58
N GLN A 637 7.23 -4.99 34.91
CA GLN A 637 8.24 -4.13 35.53
C GLN A 637 8.24 -2.77 34.86
N VAL A 638 8.25 -1.69 35.63
CA VAL A 638 8.41 -0.33 35.12
C VAL A 638 9.88 0.00 35.03
N ILE A 639 10.34 0.48 33.88
CA ILE A 639 11.70 0.95 33.70
C ILE A 639 11.86 2.31 34.39
N ASP A 640 12.61 2.35 35.46
CA ASP A 640 13.08 3.58 36.06
C ASP A 640 14.29 4.15 35.32
N LYS A 641 14.82 5.26 35.84
CA LYS A 641 15.96 5.92 35.20
C LYS A 641 17.25 5.10 35.25
N ASP A 642 17.49 4.37 36.35
CA ASP A 642 18.72 3.58 36.52
C ASP A 642 18.73 2.39 35.55
N ILE A 643 17.60 1.72 35.41
CA ILE A 643 17.43 0.63 34.41
C ILE A 643 17.53 1.18 32.97
N ALA A 644 16.96 2.35 32.69
CA ALA A 644 17.06 2.98 31.38
C ALA A 644 18.50 3.35 31.03
N ASP A 645 19.27 3.88 31.99
CA ASP A 645 20.71 4.18 31.83
C ASP A 645 21.52 2.88 31.61
N ALA A 646 21.21 1.78 32.31
CA ALA A 646 21.84 0.47 32.12
C ALA A 646 21.58 -0.07 30.69
N ILE A 647 20.33 -0.03 30.22
CA ILE A 647 19.98 -0.42 28.85
C ILE A 647 20.77 0.43 27.85
N MET A 648 20.81 1.75 28.04
CA MET A 648 21.51 2.67 27.16
C MET A 648 23.00 2.40 27.10
N TYR A 649 23.60 2.12 28.26
CA TYR A 649 25.02 1.78 28.39
C TYR A 649 25.38 0.48 27.65
N ASP A 650 24.53 -0.54 27.82
CA ASP A 650 24.69 -1.83 27.13
C ASP A 650 24.60 -1.67 25.61
N LEU A 651 23.62 -0.91 25.09
CA LEU A 651 23.48 -0.63 23.65
C LEU A 651 24.71 0.08 23.06
N ILE A 652 25.35 0.97 23.82
CA ILE A 652 26.58 1.67 23.41
C ILE A 652 27.79 0.72 23.42
N ILE A 653 27.99 -0.05 24.48
CA ILE A 653 29.12 -0.97 24.61
C ILE A 653 29.08 -2.04 23.52
N ASN A 654 27.92 -2.61 23.28
CA ASN A 654 27.75 -3.61 22.22
C ASN A 654 27.78 -3.00 20.82
N ARG A 655 27.85 -1.65 20.69
CA ARG A 655 27.84 -0.91 19.43
C ARG A 655 26.57 -1.15 18.63
N TYR A 656 25.44 -1.32 19.31
CA TYR A 656 24.14 -1.45 18.67
C TYR A 656 23.56 -0.11 18.22
N ILE A 657 24.05 0.98 18.82
CA ILE A 657 23.70 2.35 18.42
C ILE A 657 24.96 3.18 18.13
N ASP A 658 24.81 4.15 17.24
CA ASP A 658 25.81 5.15 16.96
C ASP A 658 25.76 6.32 17.97
N LYS A 659 26.66 7.30 17.81
CA LYS A 659 26.73 8.50 18.67
C LYS A 659 25.48 9.40 18.60
N LYS A 660 24.61 9.18 17.61
CA LYS A 660 23.36 9.92 17.43
C LYS A 660 22.14 9.13 17.90
N GLY A 661 22.34 7.91 18.42
CA GLY A 661 21.27 7.01 18.83
C GLY A 661 20.59 6.25 17.68
N ALA A 662 21.18 6.23 16.49
CA ALA A 662 20.68 5.44 15.37
C ALA A 662 21.18 3.99 15.47
N LEU A 663 20.33 3.01 15.05
CA LEU A 663 20.69 1.60 15.05
C LEU A 663 21.77 1.28 14.01
N THR A 664 22.71 0.41 14.37
CA THR A 664 23.84 -0.02 13.53
C THR A 664 23.52 -1.33 12.80
N ASP A 665 24.31 -1.64 11.76
CA ASP A 665 24.18 -2.91 11.03
C ASP A 665 24.40 -4.12 11.97
N LYS A 666 25.34 -4.00 12.95
CA LYS A 666 25.57 -5.02 13.98
C LYS A 666 24.30 -5.38 14.77
N TYR A 667 23.48 -4.38 15.14
CA TYR A 667 22.22 -4.63 15.82
C TYR A 667 21.29 -5.52 14.97
N TYR A 668 21.17 -5.22 13.68
CA TYR A 668 20.31 -5.99 12.79
C TYR A 668 20.82 -7.41 12.56
N GLU A 669 22.12 -7.58 12.39
CA GLU A 669 22.77 -8.90 12.21
C GLU A 669 22.54 -9.78 13.44
N GLU A 670 22.83 -9.27 14.64
CA GLU A 670 22.67 -10.05 15.87
C GLU A 670 21.20 -10.31 16.21
N LYS A 671 20.31 -9.36 15.91
CA LYS A 671 18.87 -9.57 16.02
C LYS A 671 18.36 -10.68 15.09
N ALA A 672 18.84 -10.70 13.85
CA ALA A 672 18.48 -11.74 12.88
C ALA A 672 18.98 -13.13 13.29
N ASN A 673 20.20 -13.19 13.87
CA ASN A 673 20.82 -14.41 14.35
C ASN A 673 20.31 -14.88 15.73
N GLY A 674 19.48 -14.05 16.41
CA GLY A 674 19.01 -14.35 17.77
C GLY A 674 20.10 -14.29 18.84
N THR A 675 21.19 -13.58 18.58
CA THR A 675 22.38 -13.44 19.48
C THR A 675 22.43 -12.07 20.16
N LEU A 676 21.37 -11.25 20.01
CA LEU A 676 21.32 -9.90 20.58
C LEU A 676 21.43 -9.96 22.12
N GLN A 677 22.38 -9.22 22.67
CA GLN A 677 22.56 -9.08 24.12
C GLN A 677 21.74 -7.90 24.64
N VAL A 678 21.25 -8.01 25.85
CA VAL A 678 20.56 -6.95 26.60
C VAL A 678 21.13 -6.88 28.01
N ALA A 679 20.98 -5.72 28.64
CA ALA A 679 21.45 -5.49 30.00
C ALA A 679 20.94 -6.58 30.99
N GLU A 680 21.80 -6.97 31.94
CA GLU A 680 21.46 -8.05 32.91
C GLU A 680 20.20 -7.74 33.72
N GLU A 681 19.94 -6.46 34.02
CA GLU A 681 18.80 -5.99 34.80
C GLU A 681 17.45 -6.28 34.14
N VAL A 682 17.47 -6.48 32.83
CA VAL A 682 16.27 -6.71 32.01
C VAL A 682 16.38 -7.97 31.13
N ALA A 683 17.29 -8.86 31.42
CA ALA A 683 17.52 -10.07 30.64
C ALA A 683 16.26 -10.94 30.50
N ASP A 684 15.49 -11.08 31.56
CA ASP A 684 14.21 -11.83 31.56
C ASP A 684 13.12 -11.13 30.71
N CYS A 685 13.28 -9.81 30.48
CA CYS A 685 12.35 -8.96 29.70
C CYS A 685 12.93 -8.60 28.33
N ALA A 686 13.96 -9.28 27.84
CA ALA A 686 14.69 -8.95 26.61
C ALA A 686 13.78 -8.72 25.40
N ALA A 687 12.73 -9.53 25.23
CA ALA A 687 11.77 -9.37 24.13
C ALA A 687 11.04 -8.02 24.19
N SER A 688 10.63 -7.58 25.39
CA SER A 688 9.97 -6.28 25.60
C SER A 688 10.94 -5.11 25.35
N VAL A 689 12.20 -5.24 25.76
CA VAL A 689 13.23 -4.21 25.49
C VAL A 689 13.48 -4.08 23.98
N VAL A 690 13.60 -5.19 23.26
CA VAL A 690 13.75 -5.20 21.78
C VAL A 690 12.53 -4.61 21.09
N GLU A 691 11.32 -4.79 21.64
CA GLU A 691 10.11 -4.16 21.11
C GLU A 691 10.14 -2.64 21.29
N ILE A 692 10.61 -2.14 22.46
CA ILE A 692 10.79 -0.69 22.69
C ILE A 692 11.84 -0.12 21.73
N ILE A 693 12.98 -0.77 21.54
CA ILE A 693 13.99 -0.37 20.58
C ILE A 693 13.40 -0.33 19.15
N GLY A 694 12.59 -1.31 18.78
CA GLY A 694 11.89 -1.36 17.49
C GLY A 694 10.80 -0.30 17.30
N SER A 695 10.46 0.48 18.33
CA SER A 695 9.48 1.54 18.25
C SER A 695 10.00 2.84 17.61
N ILE A 696 11.31 3.00 17.47
CA ILE A 696 11.90 4.16 16.77
C ILE A 696 11.65 4.07 15.25
N TYR A 697 11.53 5.23 14.62
CA TYR A 697 11.49 5.28 13.16
C TYR A 697 12.89 5.04 12.58
N ASP A 698 13.04 3.94 11.85
CA ASP A 698 14.25 3.64 11.09
C ASP A 698 13.92 3.42 9.61
N PRO A 699 14.40 4.31 8.72
CA PRO A 699 14.19 4.20 7.29
C PRO A 699 14.67 2.86 6.68
N LYS A 700 15.69 2.23 7.26
CA LYS A 700 16.27 0.98 6.74
C LYS A 700 15.29 -0.19 6.85
N THR A 701 14.51 -0.26 7.94
CA THR A 701 13.55 -1.36 8.16
C THR A 701 12.38 -1.37 7.18
N MET A 702 12.03 -0.20 6.64
CA MET A 702 10.89 -0.04 5.72
C MET A 702 11.31 0.18 4.27
N GLN A 703 12.60 -0.04 3.96
CA GLN A 703 13.05 0.08 2.58
C GLN A 703 12.47 -1.08 1.76
N PRO A 704 11.72 -0.80 0.67
CA PRO A 704 11.27 -1.85 -0.20
C PRO A 704 12.46 -2.54 -0.86
N GLU A 705 12.31 -3.83 -1.14
CA GLU A 705 13.36 -4.59 -1.82
C GLU A 705 13.41 -4.21 -3.31
N ASN A 706 14.61 -4.09 -3.87
CA ASN A 706 14.74 -4.00 -5.31
C ASN A 706 14.59 -5.41 -5.92
N ALA A 707 13.43 -5.68 -6.52
CA ALA A 707 13.13 -6.99 -7.09
C ALA A 707 13.94 -7.34 -8.36
N ARG A 708 14.76 -6.42 -8.86
CA ARG A 708 15.68 -6.66 -9.98
C ARG A 708 17.09 -6.98 -9.53
N SER A 709 17.46 -6.61 -8.29
CA SER A 709 18.79 -6.89 -7.76
C SER A 709 19.03 -8.38 -7.62
N ASN A 710 20.18 -8.80 -8.09
CA ASN A 710 20.71 -10.13 -7.82
C ASN A 710 21.28 -10.14 -6.39
N ASN A 711 20.47 -10.57 -5.43
CA ASN A 711 20.87 -10.71 -4.03
C ASN A 711 21.77 -11.94 -3.82
N VAL A 712 22.89 -11.98 -4.54
CA VAL A 712 23.90 -13.02 -4.33
C VAL A 712 24.91 -12.53 -3.32
N GLU A 713 24.92 -13.12 -2.14
CA GLU A 713 26.02 -12.93 -1.20
C GLU A 713 27.30 -13.52 -1.77
N LEU A 714 28.28 -12.66 -2.03
CA LEU A 714 29.61 -13.10 -2.43
C LEU A 714 30.40 -13.49 -1.19
N HIS A 715 30.62 -14.78 -1.03
CA HIS A 715 31.54 -15.26 -0.01
C HIS A 715 32.95 -15.32 -0.54
N VAL A 716 33.87 -14.79 0.25
CA VAL A 716 35.29 -14.89 -0.05
C VAL A 716 35.74 -16.36 0.07
N ASP A 717 36.34 -16.88 -0.98
CA ASP A 717 36.96 -18.22 -0.93
C ASP A 717 38.29 -18.12 -0.16
N GLU A 718 38.21 -18.30 1.14
CA GLU A 718 39.37 -18.16 2.05
C GLU A 718 40.49 -19.17 1.72
N GLU A 719 40.13 -20.35 1.22
CA GLU A 719 41.13 -21.35 0.84
C GLU A 719 41.97 -20.87 -0.36
N LYS A 720 41.30 -20.31 -1.38
CA LYS A 720 41.99 -19.74 -2.56
C LYS A 720 42.82 -18.51 -2.23
N ILE A 721 42.33 -17.64 -1.37
CA ILE A 721 43.07 -16.46 -0.90
C ILE A 721 44.30 -16.88 -0.08
N ALA A 722 44.18 -17.96 0.67
CA ALA A 722 45.29 -18.50 1.47
C ALA A 722 46.40 -19.19 0.64
N MET A 723 46.12 -19.55 -0.61
CA MET A 723 47.09 -20.21 -1.50
C MET A 723 48.37 -19.39 -1.69
N PRO A 724 49.55 -20.01 -1.59
CA PRO A 724 50.85 -19.30 -1.77
C PRO A 724 50.95 -18.59 -3.12
N GLU A 725 50.43 -19.20 -4.19
CA GLU A 725 50.44 -18.67 -5.54
C GLU A 725 49.59 -17.40 -5.68
N PHE A 726 48.41 -17.37 -5.05
CA PHE A 726 47.59 -16.19 -5.00
C PHE A 726 48.26 -15.07 -4.21
N LYS A 727 48.80 -15.35 -3.03
CA LYS A 727 49.54 -14.38 -2.22
C LYS A 727 50.74 -13.80 -2.97
N ALA A 728 51.48 -14.65 -3.68
CA ALA A 728 52.62 -14.21 -4.49
C ALA A 728 52.19 -13.31 -5.66
N LEU A 729 51.11 -13.65 -6.35
CA LEU A 729 50.54 -12.80 -7.39
C LEU A 729 50.03 -11.46 -6.81
N TRP A 730 49.26 -11.54 -5.72
CA TRP A 730 48.69 -10.36 -5.08
C TRP A 730 49.74 -9.38 -4.59
N SER A 731 50.83 -9.88 -4.00
CA SER A 731 51.96 -9.05 -3.55
C SER A 731 52.63 -8.28 -4.69
N LYS A 732 52.61 -8.83 -5.91
CA LYS A 732 53.20 -8.17 -7.09
C LYS A 732 52.27 -7.09 -7.69
N ILE A 733 50.95 -7.27 -7.63
CA ILE A 733 49.99 -6.35 -8.22
C ILE A 733 49.41 -5.33 -7.24
N ASN A 734 49.50 -5.57 -5.94
CA ASN A 734 49.00 -4.72 -4.85
C ASN A 734 50.01 -3.62 -4.43
N ALA A 735 51.08 -3.44 -5.16
CA ALA A 735 52.04 -2.38 -4.86
C ALA A 735 51.47 -1.02 -5.35
N LYS A 736 51.62 -0.02 -4.46
CA LYS A 736 51.34 1.37 -4.90
C LYS A 736 52.40 1.76 -5.92
N SER A 737 51.95 2.15 -7.13
CA SER A 737 52.81 2.67 -8.15
C SER A 737 52.52 4.16 -8.36
N VAL A 738 53.59 4.92 -8.57
CA VAL A 738 53.52 6.33 -8.97
C VAL A 738 54.05 6.40 -10.38
N TYR A 739 53.31 7.02 -11.24
CA TYR A 739 53.74 7.29 -12.61
C TYR A 739 53.54 8.78 -12.94
N ILE A 740 54.43 9.28 -13.72
CA ILE A 740 54.34 10.64 -14.25
C ILE A 740 53.63 10.55 -15.60
N VAL A 741 52.59 11.32 -15.76
CA VAL A 741 51.83 11.40 -17.03
C VAL A 741 52.26 12.71 -17.70
N ASP A 742 52.88 12.60 -18.87
CA ASP A 742 53.12 13.72 -19.76
C ASP A 742 52.09 13.68 -20.87
N PHE A 743 51.35 14.76 -21.07
CA PHE A 743 50.25 14.86 -22.04
C PHE A 743 50.17 16.24 -22.67
N ASP A 744 49.78 16.28 -23.91
CA ASP A 744 49.44 17.51 -24.61
C ASP A 744 48.04 17.97 -24.12
N THR A 745 47.96 19.21 -23.63
CA THR A 745 46.73 19.76 -23.05
C THR A 745 45.64 19.94 -24.13
N ASP A 746 46.02 20.31 -25.33
CA ASP A 746 45.02 20.53 -26.38
C ASP A 746 44.43 19.18 -26.89
N GLU A 747 45.31 18.16 -26.98
CA GLU A 747 44.85 16.79 -27.31
C GLU A 747 43.93 16.21 -26.18
N LEU A 748 44.29 16.46 -24.91
CA LEU A 748 43.45 16.04 -23.80
C LEU A 748 42.06 16.69 -23.82
N VAL A 749 42.01 18.01 -24.09
CA VAL A 749 40.75 18.75 -24.20
C VAL A 749 39.91 18.23 -25.38
N GLN A 750 40.51 17.97 -26.55
CA GLN A 750 39.80 17.40 -27.70
C GLN A 750 39.22 16.01 -27.39
N LYS A 751 40.01 15.14 -26.74
CA LYS A 751 39.54 13.81 -26.33
C LYS A 751 38.48 13.88 -25.24
N ALA A 752 38.60 14.83 -24.30
CA ALA A 752 37.58 15.06 -23.30
C ALA A 752 36.25 15.54 -23.89
N ILE A 753 36.29 16.47 -24.87
CA ILE A 753 35.11 16.94 -25.59
C ILE A 753 34.47 15.76 -26.34
N ALA A 754 35.26 15.01 -27.11
CA ALA A 754 34.75 13.85 -27.86
C ALA A 754 34.12 12.80 -26.89
N SER A 755 34.74 12.58 -25.74
CA SER A 755 34.18 11.66 -24.72
C SER A 755 32.89 12.19 -24.10
N LEU A 756 32.79 13.51 -23.85
CA LEU A 756 31.56 14.13 -23.35
C LEU A 756 30.46 14.06 -24.39
N ASP A 757 30.74 14.36 -25.64
CA ASP A 757 29.77 14.24 -26.73
C ASP A 757 29.23 12.81 -26.89
N ALA A 758 30.10 11.81 -26.71
CA ALA A 758 29.70 10.41 -26.80
C ALA A 758 28.94 9.90 -25.55
N LYS A 759 29.25 10.44 -24.37
CA LYS A 759 28.79 9.86 -23.09
C LYS A 759 27.83 10.75 -22.30
N LEU A 760 27.74 12.06 -22.61
CA LEU A 760 26.88 12.98 -21.87
C LEU A 760 25.42 12.57 -22.02
N ARG A 761 24.75 12.39 -20.87
CA ARG A 761 23.34 12.04 -20.78
C ARG A 761 22.56 13.21 -20.21
N VAL A 762 21.61 13.74 -20.98
CA VAL A 762 20.72 14.80 -20.54
C VAL A 762 19.34 14.17 -20.30
N ALA A 763 18.80 14.35 -19.09
CA ALA A 763 17.48 13.85 -18.76
C ALA A 763 16.41 14.48 -19.66
N LYS A 764 15.47 13.67 -20.15
CA LYS A 764 14.29 14.15 -20.87
C LYS A 764 13.38 14.91 -19.90
N ILE A 765 12.92 16.08 -20.29
CA ILE A 765 11.96 16.87 -19.50
C ILE A 765 10.59 16.71 -20.14
N PHE A 766 9.64 16.26 -19.34
CA PHE A 766 8.24 16.17 -19.71
C PHE A 766 7.46 17.28 -19.02
N PHE A 767 6.56 17.95 -19.74
CA PHE A 767 5.61 18.86 -19.12
C PHE A 767 4.19 18.55 -19.60
N LYS A 768 3.30 18.68 -18.65
CA LYS A 768 1.88 18.59 -18.90
C LYS A 768 1.35 20.01 -19.10
N VAL A 769 0.77 20.27 -20.27
CA VAL A 769 0.06 21.51 -20.53
C VAL A 769 -1.41 21.28 -20.25
N GLU A 770 -1.96 22.03 -19.32
CA GLU A 770 -3.40 22.06 -19.05
C GLU A 770 -3.94 23.38 -19.59
N SER A 771 -4.93 23.30 -20.50
CA SER A 771 -5.68 24.45 -20.96
C SER A 771 -7.09 24.41 -20.36
N GLY A 772 -7.61 25.56 -20.01
CA GLY A 772 -8.95 25.73 -19.47
C GLY A 772 -9.37 27.18 -19.49
N VAL A 773 -10.65 27.43 -19.32
CA VAL A 773 -11.20 28.78 -19.16
C VAL A 773 -11.10 29.16 -17.69
N MET A 774 -10.51 30.31 -17.42
CA MET A 774 -10.42 30.85 -16.06
C MET A 774 -11.71 31.57 -15.71
N GLU A 775 -12.39 31.14 -14.64
CA GLU A 775 -13.49 31.89 -14.05
C GLU A 775 -12.99 33.11 -13.27
N GLU A 776 -13.88 34.07 -13.06
CA GLU A 776 -13.56 35.29 -12.30
C GLU A 776 -13.06 34.96 -10.89
N ILE A 777 -11.82 35.32 -10.59
CA ILE A 777 -11.17 34.99 -9.32
C ILE A 777 -11.69 35.92 -8.24
N LYS A 778 -12.37 35.37 -7.24
CA LYS A 778 -12.94 36.14 -6.12
C LYS A 778 -12.06 36.20 -4.87
N SER A 779 -11.00 35.37 -4.79
CA SER A 779 -10.06 35.38 -3.66
C SER A 779 -8.69 34.85 -4.03
N LYS A 780 -7.65 35.21 -3.27
CA LYS A 780 -6.28 34.74 -3.41
C LYS A 780 -6.16 33.23 -3.15
N GLU A 781 -6.93 32.69 -2.19
CA GLU A 781 -6.96 31.28 -1.86
C GLU A 781 -7.57 30.43 -3.00
N ALA A 782 -8.53 30.98 -3.75
CA ALA A 782 -9.09 30.30 -4.94
C ALA A 782 -8.05 30.20 -6.06
N LEU A 783 -7.14 31.18 -6.18
CA LEU A 783 -6.05 31.14 -7.15
C LEU A 783 -4.98 30.10 -6.75
N GLU A 784 -4.59 30.07 -5.48
CA GLU A 784 -3.56 29.17 -4.97
C GLU A 784 -4.03 27.70 -4.94
N SER A 785 -5.31 27.47 -4.73
CA SER A 785 -5.90 26.11 -4.74
C SER A 785 -6.18 25.54 -6.14
N GLY A 786 -5.98 26.32 -7.22
CA GLY A 786 -6.34 25.95 -8.58
C GLY A 786 -7.84 25.81 -8.82
N ALA A 787 -8.68 26.22 -7.86
CA ALA A 787 -10.15 26.12 -7.96
C ALA A 787 -10.77 27.14 -8.94
N ALA A 788 -9.95 28.03 -9.48
CA ALA A 788 -10.36 29.06 -10.45
C ALA A 788 -10.34 28.57 -11.91
N PHE A 789 -9.93 27.31 -12.16
CA PHE A 789 -9.83 26.75 -13.50
C PHE A 789 -10.95 25.73 -13.76
N ILE A 790 -11.72 25.97 -14.83
CA ILE A 790 -12.58 24.93 -15.44
C ILE A 790 -11.73 24.21 -16.47
N LYS A 791 -11.44 22.95 -16.21
CA LYS A 791 -10.65 22.10 -17.10
C LYS A 791 -11.54 21.63 -18.28
N GLU A 792 -11.32 22.17 -19.46
CA GLU A 792 -12.05 21.75 -20.67
C GLU A 792 -11.36 20.58 -21.38
N THR A 793 -10.03 20.56 -21.42
CA THR A 793 -9.26 19.46 -22.02
C THR A 793 -7.89 19.33 -21.35
N SER A 794 -7.44 18.13 -21.11
CA SER A 794 -6.05 17.86 -20.75
C SER A 794 -5.38 17.13 -21.92
N ALA A 795 -4.37 17.76 -22.50
CA ALA A 795 -3.46 17.11 -23.44
C ALA A 795 -2.08 17.01 -22.78
N SER A 796 -1.53 15.80 -22.69
CA SER A 796 -0.12 15.63 -22.31
C SER A 796 0.73 15.70 -23.59
N TYR A 797 1.60 16.68 -23.67
CA TYR A 797 2.59 16.76 -24.74
C TYR A 797 3.95 16.36 -24.22
N GLY A 798 4.49 15.23 -24.71
CA GLY A 798 5.92 15.00 -24.68
C GLY A 798 6.57 15.97 -25.64
N SER A 799 7.08 17.12 -25.18
CA SER A 799 7.89 17.94 -26.05
C SER A 799 9.33 17.42 -26.02
N LYS A 800 9.82 16.98 -27.18
CA LYS A 800 11.25 17.05 -27.42
C LYS A 800 11.64 18.52 -27.26
N ILE A 801 12.24 18.93 -26.16
CA ILE A 801 13.17 20.03 -26.23
C ILE A 801 14.33 19.48 -27.06
N THR A 802 14.26 19.66 -28.36
CA THR A 802 15.46 19.71 -29.15
C THR A 802 16.19 20.96 -28.66
N LEU A 803 16.98 20.82 -27.58
CA LEU A 803 18.11 21.73 -27.41
C LEU A 803 18.77 21.70 -28.75
N CYS A 804 18.70 22.83 -29.46
CA CYS A 804 19.28 22.95 -30.78
C CYS A 804 20.60 22.21 -30.79
N ASN A 805 20.76 21.26 -31.72
CA ASN A 805 22.04 20.62 -32.08
C ASN A 805 23.13 21.62 -32.49
N SER A 806 22.94 22.93 -32.27
CA SER A 806 23.85 24.01 -32.54
C SER A 806 24.51 24.60 -31.26
N LEU A 807 24.44 23.94 -30.09
CA LEU A 807 25.52 24.09 -29.13
C LEU A 807 26.72 23.31 -29.68
N THR A 808 27.25 23.77 -30.82
CA THR A 808 28.63 23.50 -31.15
C THR A 808 29.46 23.93 -29.96
N PHE A 809 30.23 23.00 -29.42
CA PHE A 809 31.09 23.17 -28.23
C PHE A 809 32.21 24.21 -28.43
N SER A 810 32.13 25.05 -29.46
CA SER A 810 32.93 26.28 -29.58
C SER A 810 32.78 27.21 -28.35
N ASN A 811 31.64 27.12 -27.62
CA ASN A 811 31.46 27.87 -26.38
C ASN A 811 31.84 27.10 -25.10
N ALA A 812 31.97 25.76 -25.18
CA ALA A 812 32.40 24.96 -24.02
C ALA A 812 33.88 25.12 -23.73
N SER A 813 34.72 25.43 -24.74
CA SER A 813 36.12 25.77 -24.48
C SER A 813 36.28 27.01 -23.59
N TYR A 814 35.30 27.93 -23.59
CA TYR A 814 35.32 29.12 -22.72
C TYR A 814 34.88 28.80 -21.29
N VAL A 815 33.95 27.87 -21.08
CA VAL A 815 33.52 27.41 -19.79
C VAL A 815 34.57 26.48 -19.16
N PHE A 816 35.19 25.61 -19.94
CA PHE A 816 36.24 24.70 -19.46
C PHE A 816 37.51 25.46 -19.07
N ARG A 817 37.94 26.48 -19.79
CA ARG A 817 39.08 27.32 -19.37
C ARG A 817 38.83 28.03 -18.05
N ASN A 818 37.64 28.47 -17.77
CA ASN A 818 37.30 29.16 -16.53
C ASN A 818 37.12 28.21 -15.34
N TYR A 819 36.69 26.97 -15.53
CA TYR A 819 36.56 25.97 -14.46
C TYR A 819 37.91 25.31 -14.09
N PHE A 820 38.80 25.10 -15.03
CA PHE A 820 40.15 24.57 -14.73
C PHE A 820 41.02 25.55 -13.94
N ILE A 821 40.78 26.84 -14.09
CA ILE A 821 41.47 27.89 -13.29
C ILE A 821 40.95 27.88 -11.84
N LEU A 822 39.70 27.44 -11.57
CA LEU A 822 39.16 27.36 -10.22
C LEU A 822 39.62 26.12 -9.43
N ILE A 823 40.02 25.03 -10.10
CA ILE A 823 40.49 23.80 -9.44
C ILE A 823 41.99 23.91 -9.04
N HIS A 824 42.70 24.92 -9.50
CA HIS A 824 44.09 25.16 -9.13
C HIS A 824 44.23 26.05 -7.87
N PHE A 825 43.11 26.48 -7.25
CA PHE A 825 43.10 27.33 -6.04
C PHE A 825 42.36 26.73 -4.83
N VAL A 826 42.08 25.42 -4.81
CA VAL A 826 41.58 24.75 -3.60
C VAL A 826 42.56 23.57 -3.26
#